data_c76a6516750359117876809c00fd2473
#
_entry.id   c76a6516750359117876809c00fd2473
#
_cell.length_a   1.000
_cell.length_b   1.000
_cell.length_c   1.000
_cell.angle_alpha   90.00
_cell.angle_beta   90.00
_cell.angle_gamma   90.00
#
_symmetry.space_group_name_H-M   'P 1'
#
loop_
_entity.id
_entity.type
_entity.pdbx_description
1 polymer ?
#
loop_
_entity_poly.entity_id
_entity_poly.type
_entity_poly.pdbx_seq_one_letter_code
_entity_poly.pdbx_strand_id
1 'polypeptide(L)'
;MRTILNLNQNWQFALQKPGMEKEGLLFTEVTLPHDWMISSPFERNMKQGEAQGFFDRWGTGWYRRTLRLEKKPETVYRLRFDGVYENSRVTINGTYVGGRKYGYSTFTLDVTEALADGENEILVEVDNTTAPVDRWYTGAGIYRSVYLECLPERHLEREEVCLETRLETGPDEKTARQVALLTVNPGCEGRVRALLRDARGNEEDEKTGGKSETSGAAALPPVLAQAEGEGVLTLCVPDVQAWSDRNPKLYELTLQLLAEDAAGEKDGSDAPDITDEVTIPVGFRSVEVTADRGLFINGESVKLKGVCVHQDISCFGTAVTKELWRERLLSLKEIGCNAIRLAHHLYLPEMLELCDELGFYVYEEAFDKWTGGAYGRFYETEWEKDLSCMVKRDRNHPCILFWGVGNEVENQSYPSMLKRLEKHVQTVKMLDSTRPVSLAMNPHFAYPTEEVDMSQVEDIQQFVDEMKTGEIFDVDDRIRQIQKIAEKVDFLSCNYQEQWYERIHELIPDKAILGTETYLFFRGEGPRFQNFSEECPWMDVVEKDYCIGGFIWTGIDYWGESMGWPAKGWSGALFAADMEKRPAAWQYQSYWTEEPMVHFAVLDGSLPDEGVKEHWDSPAYVTHWEFPWLQRAVLPYRIATNCERVRIILNEGRFAEDGKTSLEKEYSLRPVKEYPNGLVKGYLPWMPGTVTVIGMNGGKEVCRQVVETPGIAVRLAFEQEEQEITLPRADTDREENQPQPYRMLCKVRALDAEGCPVFRESAKVTFVVEGPARLIGVDNGDIKGAEALDGDSIHLYRGRADAGLLITGCGRVKLTAYAAGMQPAQCMIAVL
;
A
#
# COMPACT_ATOMS: atom_id res chain seq x y z
N MET A 1 -14.81 30.46 -9.03
CA MET A 1 -14.62 29.00 -9.17
C MET A 1 -13.19 28.64 -8.81
N ARG A 2 -12.98 27.55 -8.06
CA ARG A 2 -11.64 27.07 -7.68
C ARG A 2 -10.83 26.61 -8.86
N THR A 3 -9.52 26.71 -8.74
CA THR A 3 -8.55 26.12 -9.66
C THR A 3 -7.45 25.49 -8.83
N ILE A 4 -7.06 24.26 -9.15
CA ILE A 4 -5.97 23.54 -8.48
C ILE A 4 -4.85 23.34 -9.50
N LEU A 5 -3.67 23.88 -9.22
CA LEU A 5 -2.50 23.78 -10.07
C LEU A 5 -1.53 22.77 -9.46
N ASN A 6 -1.18 21.73 -10.21
CA ASN A 6 -0.13 20.80 -9.80
C ASN A 6 1.23 21.49 -9.96
N LEU A 7 2.01 21.51 -8.91
CA LEU A 7 3.33 22.15 -8.87
C LEU A 7 4.49 21.13 -8.87
N ASN A 8 4.31 19.90 -9.30
CA ASN A 8 5.34 18.86 -9.20
C ASN A 8 6.55 19.08 -10.12
N GLN A 9 6.45 19.90 -11.14
CA GLN A 9 7.54 20.16 -12.10
C GLN A 9 8.31 21.45 -11.76
N ASN A 10 9.48 21.60 -12.38
CA ASN A 10 10.33 22.81 -12.31
C ASN A 10 10.84 23.14 -10.90
N TRP A 11 11.10 22.13 -10.09
CA TRP A 11 11.80 22.29 -8.83
C TRP A 11 13.32 22.19 -9.00
N GLN A 12 14.04 22.84 -8.12
CA GLN A 12 15.47 22.69 -7.96
C GLN A 12 15.76 22.21 -6.54
N PHE A 13 16.68 21.28 -6.39
CA PHE A 13 17.02 20.65 -5.12
C PHE A 13 18.52 20.74 -4.86
N ALA A 14 18.89 20.99 -3.60
CA ALA A 14 20.24 20.86 -3.09
C ALA A 14 20.23 20.21 -1.71
N LEU A 15 21.16 19.31 -1.45
CA LEU A 15 21.34 18.65 -0.16
C LEU A 15 22.50 19.28 0.61
N GLN A 16 22.19 19.83 1.78
CA GLN A 16 23.17 20.31 2.74
C GLN A 16 23.50 19.18 3.73
N LYS A 17 24.66 18.60 3.60
CA LYS A 17 25.15 17.60 4.55
C LYS A 17 25.57 18.24 5.87
N PRO A 18 25.55 17.52 7.00
CA PRO A 18 25.99 18.03 8.27
C PRO A 18 27.42 18.63 8.18
N GLY A 19 27.59 19.87 8.67
CA GLY A 19 28.86 20.59 8.61
C GLY A 19 29.14 21.37 7.32
N MET A 20 28.24 21.33 6.32
CA MET A 20 28.34 22.19 5.13
C MET A 20 27.64 23.54 5.38
N GLU A 21 28.21 24.61 4.81
CA GLU A 21 27.55 25.90 4.79
C GLU A 21 26.44 25.92 3.74
N LYS A 22 25.42 26.74 3.96
CA LYS A 22 24.28 26.88 3.01
C LYS A 22 24.71 27.64 1.74
N GLU A 23 25.64 28.60 1.92
CA GLU A 23 26.18 29.38 0.84
C GLU A 23 27.04 28.50 -0.08
N GLY A 24 26.68 28.50 -1.38
CA GLY A 24 27.39 27.71 -2.38
C GLY A 24 26.81 26.32 -2.65
N LEU A 25 25.63 25.99 -2.10
CA LEU A 25 24.91 24.78 -2.48
C LEU A 25 24.60 24.77 -3.98
N LEU A 26 24.88 23.64 -4.61
CA LEU A 26 24.58 23.42 -6.03
C LEU A 26 23.19 22.83 -6.18
N PHE A 27 22.31 23.55 -6.83
CA PHE A 27 20.95 23.11 -7.10
C PHE A 27 20.88 22.38 -8.44
N THR A 28 20.19 21.26 -8.45
CA THR A 28 19.87 20.45 -9.64
C THR A 28 18.36 20.40 -9.87
N GLU A 29 17.95 20.25 -11.11
CA GLU A 29 16.51 20.10 -11.42
C GLU A 29 15.99 18.76 -10.92
N VAL A 30 14.81 18.80 -10.29
CA VAL A 30 14.07 17.63 -9.84
C VAL A 30 12.59 17.75 -10.15
N THR A 31 11.95 16.61 -10.27
CA THR A 31 10.50 16.49 -10.44
C THR A 31 9.92 15.79 -9.21
N LEU A 32 8.89 16.37 -8.61
CA LEU A 32 8.18 15.75 -7.48
C LEU A 32 7.24 14.64 -7.97
N PRO A 33 6.99 13.66 -7.15
CA PRO A 33 7.61 13.33 -5.85
C PRO A 33 9.13 13.11 -5.95
N HIS A 34 9.88 13.51 -4.93
CA HIS A 34 11.34 13.36 -4.91
C HIS A 34 11.82 12.86 -3.54
N ASP A 35 12.60 11.79 -3.58
CA ASP A 35 13.24 11.17 -2.43
C ASP A 35 14.75 11.13 -2.69
N TRP A 36 15.52 11.96 -1.99
CA TRP A 36 16.98 12.00 -2.21
C TRP A 36 17.71 10.80 -1.61
N MET A 37 17.06 10.13 -0.65
CA MET A 37 17.67 9.05 0.10
C MET A 37 17.93 7.81 -0.75
N ILE A 38 16.98 7.48 -1.65
CA ILE A 38 17.07 6.28 -2.50
C ILE A 38 18.27 6.29 -3.46
N SER A 39 18.74 7.48 -3.83
CA SER A 39 19.93 7.66 -4.70
C SER A 39 21.24 7.65 -3.93
N SER A 40 21.22 7.43 -2.62
CA SER A 40 22.44 7.34 -1.83
C SER A 40 23.02 5.93 -1.87
N PRO A 41 24.37 5.78 -1.78
CA PRO A 41 24.95 4.45 -1.65
C PRO A 41 24.61 3.83 -0.30
N PHE A 42 24.59 2.49 -0.27
CA PHE A 42 24.45 1.75 1.00
C PHE A 42 25.73 1.86 1.84
N GLU A 43 25.59 2.20 3.11
CA GLU A 43 26.70 2.31 4.04
C GLU A 43 26.49 1.46 5.29
N ARG A 44 27.32 0.40 5.45
CA ARG A 44 27.21 -0.56 6.56
C ARG A 44 27.17 0.09 7.96
N ASN A 45 27.94 1.17 8.14
CA ASN A 45 28.06 1.83 9.44
C ASN A 45 27.14 3.06 9.56
N MET A 46 26.10 3.15 8.73
CA MET A 46 25.14 4.22 8.79
C MET A 46 24.47 4.26 10.17
N LYS A 47 24.35 5.46 10.75
CA LYS A 47 23.62 5.65 11.99
C LYS A 47 22.16 5.25 11.81
N GLN A 48 21.66 4.36 12.66
CA GLN A 48 20.33 3.73 12.53
C GLN A 48 20.12 3.07 11.15
N GLY A 49 21.17 2.47 10.58
CA GLY A 49 21.14 1.89 9.24
C GLY A 49 20.14 0.76 9.10
N GLU A 50 19.97 -0.09 10.11
CA GLU A 50 19.00 -1.19 10.10
C GLU A 50 17.57 -0.67 9.94
N ALA A 51 17.22 0.41 10.63
CA ALA A 51 15.92 1.03 10.53
C ALA A 51 15.64 1.58 9.12
N GLN A 52 16.66 2.13 8.45
CA GLN A 52 16.54 2.89 7.21
C GLN A 52 17.13 2.19 5.98
N GLY A 53 17.41 0.89 6.04
CA GLY A 53 17.95 0.13 4.93
C GLY A 53 19.39 0.51 4.56
N PHE A 54 20.14 1.08 5.49
CA PHE A 54 21.52 1.53 5.30
C PHE A 54 21.71 2.64 4.26
N PHE A 55 20.64 3.32 3.87
CA PHE A 55 20.70 4.51 3.03
C PHE A 55 21.06 5.76 3.85
N ASP A 56 21.71 6.74 3.19
CA ASP A 56 22.08 8.00 3.83
C ASP A 56 20.97 9.06 3.74
N ARG A 57 20.16 9.15 4.78
CA ARG A 57 19.11 10.17 4.92
C ARG A 57 19.57 11.52 5.47
N TRP A 58 20.75 11.56 6.10
CA TRP A 58 21.17 12.67 6.95
C TRP A 58 21.48 13.94 6.16
N GLY A 59 20.81 15.02 6.50
CA GLY A 59 21.00 16.34 5.89
C GLY A 59 19.75 17.19 5.91
N THR A 60 19.92 18.43 5.41
CA THR A 60 18.81 19.35 5.16
C THR A 60 18.63 19.50 3.66
N GLY A 61 17.47 19.09 3.16
CA GLY A 61 17.08 19.27 1.77
C GLY A 61 16.53 20.68 1.53
N TRP A 62 17.08 21.36 0.52
CA TRP A 62 16.62 22.66 0.08
C TRP A 62 15.95 22.53 -1.28
N TYR A 63 14.65 22.82 -1.34
CA TYR A 63 13.86 22.86 -2.57
C TYR A 63 13.49 24.29 -2.90
N ARG A 64 13.71 24.72 -4.14
CA ARG A 64 13.24 26.01 -4.60
C ARG A 64 12.50 25.90 -5.92
N ARG A 65 11.50 26.74 -6.10
CA ARG A 65 10.72 26.85 -7.33
C ARG A 65 10.36 28.29 -7.58
N THR A 66 10.51 28.75 -8.83
CA THR A 66 9.94 30.03 -9.27
C THR A 66 8.53 29.77 -9.80
N LEU A 67 7.55 30.48 -9.22
CA LEU A 67 6.16 30.46 -9.64
C LEU A 67 5.80 31.81 -10.26
N ARG A 68 5.35 31.81 -11.50
CA ARG A 68 4.81 33.00 -12.14
C ARG A 68 3.30 33.00 -11.99
N LEU A 69 2.73 34.01 -11.35
CA LEU A 69 1.32 34.10 -11.01
C LEU A 69 0.75 35.46 -11.42
N GLU A 70 -0.40 35.44 -12.07
CA GLU A 70 -1.27 36.63 -12.23
C GLU A 70 -2.29 36.61 -11.09
N LYS A 71 -2.01 37.40 -10.04
CA LYS A 71 -2.81 37.39 -8.81
C LYS A 71 -4.19 38.00 -9.07
N LYS A 72 -5.25 37.27 -8.78
CA LYS A 72 -6.61 37.71 -8.95
C LYS A 72 -7.15 38.33 -7.67
N PRO A 73 -7.99 39.38 -7.75
CA PRO A 73 -8.69 39.91 -6.59
C PRO A 73 -9.67 38.84 -6.06
N GLU A 74 -10.03 38.94 -4.80
CA GLU A 74 -11.03 38.06 -4.14
C GLU A 74 -10.70 36.56 -4.26
N THR A 75 -9.39 36.24 -4.31
CA THR A 75 -8.89 34.86 -4.43
C THR A 75 -7.98 34.55 -3.26
N VAL A 76 -8.26 33.45 -2.55
CA VAL A 76 -7.41 32.84 -1.53
C VAL A 76 -6.45 31.88 -2.21
N TYR A 77 -5.17 32.03 -1.94
CA TYR A 77 -4.12 31.16 -2.47
C TYR A 77 -3.58 30.27 -1.36
N ARG A 78 -3.60 28.97 -1.57
CA ARG A 78 -3.08 27.98 -0.62
C ARG A 78 -2.08 27.07 -1.27
N LEU A 79 -0.96 26.81 -0.60
CA LEU A 79 -0.05 25.73 -0.96
C LEU A 79 -0.41 24.49 -0.14
N ARG A 80 -0.78 23.41 -0.83
CA ARG A 80 -1.01 22.10 -0.25
C ARG A 80 0.18 21.18 -0.54
N PHE A 81 0.70 20.56 0.50
CA PHE A 81 1.72 19.51 0.46
C PHE A 81 1.11 18.21 0.96
N ASP A 82 1.10 17.16 0.14
CA ASP A 82 0.55 15.87 0.54
C ASP A 82 1.50 15.06 1.43
N GLY A 83 2.78 15.42 1.47
CA GLY A 83 3.76 14.87 2.41
C GLY A 83 5.17 15.39 2.16
N VAL A 84 5.85 15.76 3.24
CA VAL A 84 7.25 16.23 3.24
C VAL A 84 7.97 15.61 4.42
N TYR A 85 8.88 14.68 4.18
CA TYR A 85 9.58 13.98 5.24
C TYR A 85 10.98 14.55 5.44
N GLU A 86 11.26 15.20 6.60
CA GLU A 86 10.37 15.58 7.69
C GLU A 86 10.68 17.02 8.15
N ASN A 87 9.94 17.52 9.14
CA ASN A 87 10.18 18.82 9.81
C ASN A 87 10.39 19.95 8.80
N SER A 88 9.38 20.16 7.94
CA SER A 88 9.44 21.13 6.85
C SER A 88 9.20 22.58 7.29
N ARG A 89 9.84 23.52 6.59
CA ARG A 89 9.64 24.97 6.70
C ARG A 89 9.49 25.56 5.31
N VAL A 90 8.43 26.32 5.10
CA VAL A 90 8.13 26.94 3.80
C VAL A 90 8.25 28.45 3.90
N THR A 91 8.92 29.06 2.94
CA THR A 91 9.00 30.50 2.76
C THR A 91 8.58 30.89 1.34
N ILE A 92 7.87 32.01 1.22
CA ILE A 92 7.48 32.64 -0.03
C ILE A 92 8.09 34.01 -0.08
N ASN A 93 8.87 34.31 -1.12
CA ASN A 93 9.55 35.62 -1.28
C ASN A 93 10.35 36.04 -0.03
N GLY A 94 10.98 35.05 0.65
CA GLY A 94 11.73 35.26 1.89
C GLY A 94 10.87 35.34 3.16
N THR A 95 9.54 35.34 3.07
CA THR A 95 8.64 35.35 4.23
C THR A 95 8.27 33.94 4.64
N TYR A 96 8.48 33.61 5.92
CA TYR A 96 8.05 32.30 6.48
C TYR A 96 6.52 32.23 6.55
N VAL A 97 5.94 31.20 5.93
CA VAL A 97 4.50 31.00 5.86
C VAL A 97 4.00 29.78 6.63
N GLY A 98 4.90 28.88 7.04
CA GLY A 98 4.53 27.71 7.85
C GLY A 98 5.34 26.46 7.52
N GLY A 99 4.87 25.31 7.97
CA GLY A 99 5.46 24.00 7.74
C GLY A 99 4.81 22.92 8.60
N ARG A 100 5.33 21.69 8.53
CA ARG A 100 4.84 20.54 9.29
C ARG A 100 6.02 19.75 9.86
N LYS A 101 5.88 19.28 11.10
CA LYS A 101 6.90 18.44 11.74
C LYS A 101 6.76 16.98 11.33
N TYR A 102 5.54 16.42 11.40
CA TYR A 102 5.27 15.04 11.04
C TYR A 102 5.22 14.87 9.54
N GLY A 103 6.13 14.05 9.01
CA GLY A 103 6.39 13.95 7.58
C GLY A 103 5.28 13.28 6.76
N TYR A 104 4.36 12.59 7.40
CA TYR A 104 3.31 11.83 6.71
C TYR A 104 1.98 12.59 6.58
N SER A 105 1.81 13.68 7.35
CA SER A 105 0.60 14.49 7.29
C SER A 105 0.56 15.39 6.08
N THR A 106 -0.59 15.43 5.41
CA THR A 106 -0.93 16.49 4.46
C THR A 106 -1.07 17.82 5.21
N PHE A 107 -0.62 18.91 4.64
CA PHE A 107 -0.82 20.24 5.22
C PHE A 107 -1.00 21.30 4.16
N THR A 108 -1.80 22.31 4.51
CA THR A 108 -2.14 23.44 3.66
C THR A 108 -1.72 24.75 4.34
N LEU A 109 -1.10 25.64 3.58
CA LEU A 109 -0.63 26.94 4.03
C LEU A 109 -1.35 28.04 3.24
N ASP A 110 -1.98 28.99 3.92
CA ASP A 110 -2.46 30.20 3.27
C ASP A 110 -1.26 31.09 2.91
N VAL A 111 -1.10 31.34 1.63
CA VAL A 111 0.00 32.12 1.07
C VAL A 111 -0.48 33.39 0.37
N THR A 112 -1.76 33.74 0.54
CA THR A 112 -2.42 34.85 -0.14
C THR A 112 -1.65 36.17 0.01
N GLU A 113 -1.24 36.52 1.22
CA GLU A 113 -0.52 37.77 1.51
C GLU A 113 0.98 37.71 1.12
N ALA A 114 1.57 36.52 1.09
CA ALA A 114 2.97 36.31 0.79
C ALA A 114 3.28 36.29 -0.72
N LEU A 115 2.27 35.96 -1.54
CA LEU A 115 2.39 35.97 -3.00
C LEU A 115 2.23 37.38 -3.58
N ALA A 116 3.09 37.71 -4.53
CA ALA A 116 3.02 38.91 -5.35
C ALA A 116 2.48 38.61 -6.74
N ASP A 117 2.02 39.64 -7.45
CA ASP A 117 1.76 39.54 -8.87
C ASP A 117 3.08 39.41 -9.64
N GLY A 118 3.19 38.48 -10.59
CA GLY A 118 4.41 38.19 -11.32
C GLY A 118 5.20 37.00 -10.76
N GLU A 119 6.51 37.15 -10.62
CA GLU A 119 7.39 36.07 -10.19
C GLU A 119 7.46 35.96 -8.65
N ASN A 120 7.32 34.73 -8.16
CA ASN A 120 7.40 34.39 -6.75
C ASN A 120 8.40 33.24 -6.54
N GLU A 121 9.21 33.33 -5.50
CA GLU A 121 10.08 32.24 -5.06
C GLU A 121 9.40 31.45 -3.94
N ILE A 122 9.28 30.15 -4.14
CA ILE A 122 8.90 29.16 -3.12
C ILE A 122 10.18 28.47 -2.67
N LEU A 123 10.50 28.53 -1.38
CA LEU A 123 11.63 27.82 -0.79
C LEU A 123 11.14 26.89 0.33
N VAL A 124 11.49 25.62 0.24
CA VAL A 124 11.16 24.58 1.25
C VAL A 124 12.43 24.02 1.82
N GLU A 125 12.55 24.10 3.13
CA GLU A 125 13.59 23.45 3.92
C GLU A 125 13.01 22.16 4.51
N VAL A 126 13.75 21.05 4.39
CA VAL A 126 13.36 19.72 4.88
C VAL A 126 14.48 19.18 5.76
N ASP A 127 14.25 19.12 7.06
CA ASP A 127 15.30 18.80 8.04
C ASP A 127 15.25 17.33 8.48
N ASN A 128 16.17 16.52 7.98
CA ASN A 128 16.38 15.11 8.33
C ASN A 128 17.66 14.89 9.15
N THR A 129 17.99 15.80 10.06
CA THR A 129 19.20 15.73 10.88
C THR A 129 19.00 15.10 12.25
N THR A 130 17.74 14.86 12.66
CA THR A 130 17.39 14.43 14.02
C THR A 130 17.10 12.93 14.11
N ALA A 131 17.53 12.29 15.20
CA ALA A 131 17.18 10.93 15.61
C ALA A 131 16.24 10.98 16.84
N PRO A 132 15.51 9.89 17.15
CA PRO A 132 15.43 8.62 16.43
C PRO A 132 14.65 8.71 15.13
N VAL A 133 14.82 7.71 14.26
CA VAL A 133 14.08 7.55 13.00
C VAL A 133 13.03 6.45 13.15
N ASP A 134 12.04 6.41 12.24
CA ASP A 134 11.12 5.27 12.16
C ASP A 134 11.87 3.98 11.80
N ARG A 135 11.29 2.82 12.13
CA ARG A 135 11.94 1.51 11.95
C ARG A 135 11.99 1.05 10.49
N TRP A 136 11.19 1.63 9.62
CA TRP A 136 11.10 1.36 8.18
C TRP A 136 11.75 2.50 7.38
N TYR A 137 11.95 2.27 6.08
CA TYR A 137 12.45 3.28 5.17
C TYR A 137 11.45 4.43 5.02
N THR A 138 11.82 5.59 5.47
CA THR A 138 10.95 6.77 5.49
C THR A 138 11.00 7.56 4.20
N GLY A 139 12.09 7.41 3.44
CA GLY A 139 12.48 8.38 2.42
C GLY A 139 12.89 9.71 3.05
N ALA A 140 13.18 10.68 2.19
CA ALA A 140 13.54 12.02 2.61
C ALA A 140 13.27 13.03 1.49
N GLY A 141 12.52 14.11 1.79
CA GLY A 141 12.25 15.16 0.81
C GLY A 141 10.78 15.52 0.68
N ILE A 142 10.45 16.22 -0.42
CA ILE A 142 9.07 16.42 -0.86
C ILE A 142 8.67 15.17 -1.65
N TYR A 143 8.29 14.13 -0.92
CA TYR A 143 8.10 12.77 -1.47
C TYR A 143 6.67 12.49 -1.94
N ARG A 144 5.77 13.49 -1.86
CA ARG A 144 4.41 13.48 -2.39
C ARG A 144 4.14 14.76 -3.16
N SER A 145 2.96 14.87 -3.74
CA SER A 145 2.59 15.99 -4.60
C SER A 145 2.46 17.32 -3.88
N VAL A 146 2.66 18.41 -4.62
CA VAL A 146 2.44 19.79 -4.18
C VAL A 146 1.47 20.47 -5.13
N TYR A 147 0.52 21.21 -4.56
CA TYR A 147 -0.50 21.93 -5.31
C TYR A 147 -0.60 23.40 -4.87
N LEU A 148 -0.93 24.26 -5.82
CA LEU A 148 -1.43 25.61 -5.53
C LEU A 148 -2.95 25.59 -5.74
N GLU A 149 -3.69 25.83 -4.69
CA GLU A 149 -5.14 25.97 -4.69
C GLU A 149 -5.49 27.44 -4.79
N CYS A 150 -6.17 27.84 -5.86
CA CYS A 150 -6.70 29.18 -6.06
C CYS A 150 -8.21 29.11 -5.80
N LEU A 151 -8.65 29.59 -4.66
CA LEU A 151 -10.01 29.43 -4.17
C LEU A 151 -10.72 30.80 -4.17
N PRO A 152 -12.03 30.88 -4.46
CA PRO A 152 -12.79 32.11 -4.20
C PRO A 152 -12.74 32.44 -2.70
N GLU A 153 -12.90 33.67 -2.33
CA GLU A 153 -12.88 34.09 -0.91
C GLU A 153 -13.87 33.29 -0.08
N ARG A 154 -15.05 33.04 -0.64
CA ARG A 154 -16.06 32.14 -0.07
C ARG A 154 -16.05 30.82 -0.81
N HIS A 155 -15.62 29.75 -0.15
CA HIS A 155 -15.40 28.43 -0.74
C HIS A 155 -15.79 27.28 0.20
N LEU A 156 -15.90 26.09 -0.38
CA LEU A 156 -16.09 24.84 0.35
C LEU A 156 -14.73 24.31 0.83
N GLU A 157 -14.63 23.95 2.10
CA GLU A 157 -13.49 23.22 2.64
C GLU A 157 -13.72 21.71 2.45
N ARG A 158 -13.03 21.09 1.49
CA ARG A 158 -13.22 19.68 1.16
C ARG A 158 -13.08 18.74 2.37
N GLU A 159 -12.13 19.01 3.24
CA GLU A 159 -11.82 18.21 4.44
C GLU A 159 -12.86 18.39 5.56
N GLU A 160 -13.64 19.46 5.53
CA GLU A 160 -14.73 19.67 6.46
C GLU A 160 -16.04 19.00 6.00
N VAL A 161 -16.15 18.63 4.72
CA VAL A 161 -17.29 17.84 4.26
C VAL A 161 -17.31 16.48 4.95
N CYS A 162 -18.47 16.13 5.49
CA CYS A 162 -18.70 14.84 6.12
C CYS A 162 -19.88 14.14 5.46
N LEU A 163 -19.65 12.91 5.01
CA LEU A 163 -20.66 12.07 4.37
C LEU A 163 -21.02 10.91 5.27
N GLU A 164 -22.33 10.66 5.41
CA GLU A 164 -22.84 9.45 6.06
C GLU A 164 -23.76 8.72 5.10
N THR A 165 -23.46 7.46 4.81
CA THR A 165 -24.27 6.61 3.93
C THR A 165 -25.00 5.55 4.73
N ARG A 166 -26.28 5.32 4.40
CA ARG A 166 -27.09 4.27 4.99
C ARG A 166 -27.86 3.54 3.92
N LEU A 167 -27.72 2.22 3.88
CA LEU A 167 -28.55 1.36 3.04
C LEU A 167 -29.86 1.03 3.78
N GLU A 168 -30.98 1.22 3.11
CA GLU A 168 -32.29 0.79 3.59
C GLU A 168 -32.79 -0.35 2.71
N THR A 169 -33.20 -1.46 3.30
CA THR A 169 -33.86 -2.54 2.56
C THR A 169 -35.26 -2.07 2.17
N GLY A 170 -35.55 -2.11 0.88
CA GLY A 170 -36.91 -1.83 0.38
C GLY A 170 -37.91 -2.85 0.93
N PRO A 171 -39.24 -2.54 0.85
CA PRO A 171 -40.31 -3.36 1.42
C PRO A 171 -40.49 -4.76 0.78
N ASP A 172 -39.73 -5.08 -0.27
CA ASP A 172 -39.86 -6.34 -1.02
C ASP A 172 -38.51 -7.09 -1.09
N GLU A 173 -38.35 -8.14 -0.25
CA GLU A 173 -37.16 -9.02 -0.23
C GLU A 173 -36.87 -9.70 -1.57
N LYS A 174 -37.79 -9.67 -2.53
CA LYS A 174 -37.63 -10.36 -3.82
C LYS A 174 -37.07 -9.50 -4.93
N THR A 175 -37.07 -8.18 -4.80
CA THR A 175 -36.66 -7.27 -5.88
C THR A 175 -35.30 -6.62 -5.69
N ALA A 176 -34.58 -6.88 -4.59
CA ALA A 176 -33.22 -6.41 -4.30
C ALA A 176 -32.94 -4.92 -4.64
N ARG A 177 -33.99 -4.09 -4.71
CA ARG A 177 -33.85 -2.65 -4.89
C ARG A 177 -33.43 -2.04 -3.57
N GLN A 178 -32.19 -1.59 -3.49
CA GLN A 178 -31.66 -0.92 -2.34
C GLN A 178 -31.91 0.58 -2.47
N VAL A 179 -32.50 1.17 -1.44
CA VAL A 179 -32.60 2.60 -1.29
C VAL A 179 -31.49 3.02 -0.34
N ALA A 180 -30.76 4.06 -0.69
CA ALA A 180 -29.77 4.65 0.20
C ALA A 180 -30.20 6.04 0.65
N LEU A 181 -29.82 6.38 1.87
CA LEU A 181 -29.79 7.75 2.36
C LEU A 181 -28.36 8.23 2.38
N LEU A 182 -28.11 9.39 1.81
CA LEU A 182 -26.85 10.11 1.88
C LEU A 182 -27.06 11.39 2.66
N THR A 183 -26.49 11.45 3.85
CA THR A 183 -26.44 12.66 4.67
C THR A 183 -25.14 13.39 4.36
N VAL A 184 -25.23 14.65 4.01
CA VAL A 184 -24.13 15.51 3.63
C VAL A 184 -24.06 16.69 4.58
N ASN A 185 -23.00 16.78 5.37
CA ASN A 185 -22.63 18.00 6.06
C ASN A 185 -21.56 18.73 5.24
N PRO A 186 -21.88 19.85 4.60
CA PRO A 186 -20.91 20.55 3.74
C PRO A 186 -19.81 21.30 4.51
N GLY A 187 -19.90 21.38 5.85
CA GLY A 187 -18.87 22.01 6.68
C GLY A 187 -18.75 23.53 6.49
N CYS A 188 -19.71 24.17 5.87
CA CYS A 188 -19.69 25.61 5.60
C CYS A 188 -21.03 26.28 5.91
N GLU A 189 -20.99 27.60 6.05
CA GLU A 189 -22.20 28.45 6.10
C GLU A 189 -22.67 28.79 4.69
N GLY A 190 -24.02 28.91 4.53
CA GLY A 190 -24.68 29.30 3.30
C GLY A 190 -25.38 28.16 2.58
N ARG A 191 -25.97 28.51 1.45
CA ARG A 191 -26.81 27.59 0.67
C ARG A 191 -25.95 26.72 -0.23
N VAL A 192 -26.08 25.41 -0.09
CA VAL A 192 -25.36 24.40 -0.88
C VAL A 192 -26.34 23.55 -1.67
N ARG A 193 -26.01 23.27 -2.92
CA ARG A 193 -26.67 22.25 -3.75
C ARG A 193 -25.80 21.03 -3.83
N ALA A 194 -26.37 19.88 -3.49
CA ALA A 194 -25.75 18.55 -3.60
C ALA A 194 -26.37 17.80 -4.78
N LEU A 195 -25.54 17.32 -5.70
CA LEU A 195 -25.91 16.58 -6.91
C LEU A 195 -25.20 15.25 -6.93
N LEU A 196 -25.92 14.15 -6.84
CA LEU A 196 -25.34 12.81 -6.95
C LEU A 196 -25.55 12.26 -8.36
N ARG A 197 -24.46 11.72 -8.95
CA ARG A 197 -24.45 11.08 -10.25
C ARG A 197 -23.79 9.72 -10.19
N ASP A 198 -24.01 8.91 -11.21
CA ASP A 198 -23.19 7.71 -11.42
C ASP A 198 -21.75 8.15 -11.74
N ALA A 199 -20.75 7.45 -11.19
CA ALA A 199 -19.37 7.73 -11.56
C ALA A 199 -19.18 7.41 -13.05
N ARG A 200 -18.41 8.22 -13.75
CA ARG A 200 -18.01 7.92 -15.12
C ARG A 200 -17.23 6.61 -15.10
N GLY A 201 -17.59 5.65 -15.96
CA GLY A 201 -16.81 4.43 -16.11
C GLY A 201 -15.37 4.79 -16.51
N ASN A 202 -14.38 4.14 -15.95
CA ASN A 202 -13.00 4.25 -16.41
C ASN A 202 -12.96 3.87 -17.90
N GLU A 203 -12.23 4.60 -18.73
CA GLU A 203 -12.14 4.39 -20.19
C GLU A 203 -11.73 2.96 -20.61
N GLU A 204 -11.33 2.10 -19.67
CA GLU A 204 -11.01 0.69 -19.92
C GLU A 204 -12.24 -0.20 -20.15
N ASP A 205 -13.44 0.17 -19.66
CA ASP A 205 -14.67 -0.59 -19.90
C ASP A 205 -15.26 -0.36 -21.32
N GLU A 206 -14.82 0.66 -22.06
CA GLU A 206 -15.27 0.94 -23.41
C GLU A 206 -14.63 0.04 -24.50
N LYS A 207 -13.61 -0.76 -24.19
CA LYS A 207 -12.95 -1.64 -25.18
C LYS A 207 -13.79 -2.87 -25.58
N THR A 208 -14.93 -3.11 -24.95
CA THR A 208 -15.84 -4.24 -25.29
C THR A 208 -17.09 -3.87 -26.05
N GLY A 209 -17.36 -2.61 -26.32
CA GLY A 209 -18.57 -2.18 -27.03
C GLY A 209 -18.35 -1.03 -28.01
N GLY A 210 -18.26 -1.36 -29.28
CA GLY A 210 -18.58 -0.54 -30.48
C GLY A 210 -18.11 0.91 -30.52
N LYS A 211 -17.14 1.20 -31.38
CA LYS A 211 -16.68 2.54 -31.77
C LYS A 211 -17.84 3.52 -32.06
N SER A 212 -17.91 4.58 -31.28
CA SER A 212 -18.59 5.80 -31.65
C SER A 212 -17.55 6.92 -31.74
N GLU A 213 -17.17 7.24 -32.97
CA GLU A 213 -16.38 8.42 -33.28
C GLU A 213 -17.27 9.66 -33.17
N THR A 214 -17.20 10.38 -32.06
CA THR A 214 -17.52 11.82 -32.05
C THR A 214 -16.73 12.50 -30.91
N SER A 215 -15.78 13.33 -31.31
CA SER A 215 -15.05 14.27 -30.42
C SER A 215 -15.98 15.39 -29.95
N GLY A 216 -16.73 15.15 -28.92
CA GLY A 216 -17.49 16.16 -28.19
C GLY A 216 -17.34 15.83 -26.71
N ALA A 217 -17.21 16.85 -25.83
CA ALA A 217 -17.19 16.65 -24.40
C ALA A 217 -18.35 15.73 -24.00
N ALA A 218 -18.05 14.58 -23.41
CA ALA A 218 -19.06 13.61 -23.02
C ALA A 218 -20.03 14.28 -22.04
N ALA A 219 -21.34 14.19 -22.30
CA ALA A 219 -22.36 14.75 -21.40
C ALA A 219 -22.21 14.13 -20.00
N LEU A 220 -22.36 14.95 -18.98
CA LEU A 220 -22.37 14.46 -17.58
C LEU A 220 -23.47 13.41 -17.41
N PRO A 221 -23.21 12.33 -16.64
CA PRO A 221 -24.23 11.34 -16.29
C PRO A 221 -25.45 12.03 -15.65
N PRO A 222 -26.66 11.47 -15.81
CA PRO A 222 -27.88 12.04 -15.25
C PRO A 222 -27.77 12.13 -13.71
N VAL A 223 -28.39 13.16 -13.14
CA VAL A 223 -28.52 13.31 -11.70
C VAL A 223 -29.45 12.24 -11.14
N LEU A 224 -28.96 11.40 -10.23
CA LEU A 224 -29.72 10.33 -9.56
C LEU A 224 -30.52 10.86 -8.37
N ALA A 225 -29.93 11.78 -7.63
CA ALA A 225 -30.54 12.43 -6.50
C ALA A 225 -29.97 13.84 -6.29
N GLN A 226 -30.75 14.74 -5.74
CA GLN A 226 -30.30 16.08 -5.41
C GLN A 226 -30.99 16.64 -4.17
N ALA A 227 -30.30 17.54 -3.47
CA ALA A 227 -30.82 18.32 -2.38
C ALA A 227 -30.21 19.73 -2.41
N GLU A 228 -30.94 20.71 -1.88
CA GLU A 228 -30.44 22.09 -1.80
C GLU A 228 -30.95 22.74 -0.51
N GLY A 229 -30.08 23.45 0.20
CA GLY A 229 -30.42 24.07 1.48
C GLY A 229 -29.19 24.59 2.20
N GLU A 230 -29.40 25.03 3.44
CA GLU A 230 -28.33 25.40 4.38
C GLU A 230 -28.15 24.29 5.43
N GLY A 231 -26.91 24.12 5.86
CA GLY A 231 -26.56 23.10 6.85
C GLY A 231 -26.59 21.67 6.28
N VAL A 232 -27.03 20.70 7.09
CA VAL A 232 -27.02 19.27 6.72
C VAL A 232 -28.11 18.95 5.70
N LEU A 233 -27.71 18.33 4.60
CA LEU A 233 -28.58 17.90 3.50
C LEU A 233 -28.80 16.38 3.55
N THR A 234 -29.95 15.90 3.10
CA THR A 234 -30.22 14.47 2.96
C THR A 234 -30.77 14.18 1.56
N LEU A 235 -30.10 13.23 0.89
CA LEU A 235 -30.51 12.73 -0.42
C LEU A 235 -31.06 11.31 -0.25
N CYS A 236 -32.24 11.06 -0.81
CA CYS A 236 -32.79 9.70 -0.95
C CYS A 236 -32.43 9.20 -2.35
N VAL A 237 -31.65 8.15 -2.42
CA VAL A 237 -31.10 7.61 -3.66
C VAL A 237 -31.74 6.24 -3.94
N PRO A 238 -32.58 6.13 -4.95
CA PRO A 238 -33.19 4.86 -5.33
C PRO A 238 -32.20 4.01 -6.15
N ASP A 239 -32.39 2.71 -6.11
CA ASP A 239 -31.70 1.72 -6.97
C ASP A 239 -30.17 1.77 -6.91
N VAL A 240 -29.58 1.99 -5.72
CA VAL A 240 -28.14 1.97 -5.56
C VAL A 240 -27.59 0.55 -5.59
N GLN A 241 -26.37 0.42 -6.12
CA GLN A 241 -25.52 -0.76 -5.95
C GLN A 241 -24.60 -0.51 -4.76
N ALA A 242 -24.59 -1.47 -3.84
CA ALA A 242 -23.72 -1.38 -2.67
C ALA A 242 -22.26 -1.60 -3.05
N TRP A 243 -21.38 -0.78 -2.44
CA TRP A 243 -19.94 -0.91 -2.56
C TRP A 243 -19.43 -2.09 -1.71
N SER A 244 -18.57 -2.92 -2.28
CA SER A 244 -17.86 -4.00 -1.59
C SER A 244 -16.56 -4.34 -2.32
N ASP A 245 -15.75 -5.26 -1.76
CA ASP A 245 -14.54 -5.80 -2.40
C ASP A 245 -14.82 -6.52 -3.73
N ARG A 246 -16.04 -7.04 -3.91
CA ARG A 246 -16.49 -7.74 -5.13
C ARG A 246 -17.23 -6.82 -6.11
N ASN A 247 -17.77 -5.72 -5.63
CA ASN A 247 -18.49 -4.72 -6.42
C ASN A 247 -18.12 -3.31 -5.93
N PRO A 248 -16.96 -2.76 -6.33
CA PRO A 248 -16.48 -1.46 -5.86
C PRO A 248 -17.20 -0.29 -6.56
N LYS A 249 -18.53 -0.31 -6.54
CA LYS A 249 -19.36 0.69 -7.21
C LYS A 249 -19.26 2.05 -6.53
N LEU A 250 -18.81 3.04 -7.28
CA LEU A 250 -18.71 4.43 -6.84
C LEU A 250 -19.73 5.30 -7.57
N TYR A 251 -20.11 6.37 -6.90
CA TYR A 251 -20.91 7.49 -7.38
C TYR A 251 -20.12 8.79 -7.17
N GLU A 252 -20.51 9.85 -7.87
CA GLU A 252 -19.92 11.18 -7.72
C GLU A 252 -20.92 12.14 -7.09
N LEU A 253 -20.55 12.72 -5.95
CA LEU A 253 -21.29 13.81 -5.28
C LEU A 253 -20.62 15.13 -5.62
N THR A 254 -21.34 16.00 -6.34
CA THR A 254 -20.94 17.37 -6.58
C THR A 254 -21.64 18.28 -5.60
N LEU A 255 -20.89 19.07 -4.83
CA LEU A 255 -21.37 20.12 -3.94
C LEU A 255 -21.10 21.47 -4.57
N GLN A 256 -22.14 22.28 -4.74
CA GLN A 256 -22.08 23.62 -5.29
C GLN A 256 -22.47 24.63 -4.21
N LEU A 257 -21.54 25.50 -3.84
CA LEU A 257 -21.82 26.64 -2.99
C LEU A 257 -22.48 27.76 -3.83
N LEU A 258 -23.69 28.15 -3.45
CA LEU A 258 -24.45 29.14 -4.18
C LEU A 258 -24.13 30.56 -3.69
N ALA A 259 -24.13 31.53 -4.61
CA ALA A 259 -24.00 32.93 -4.27
C ALA A 259 -25.16 33.36 -3.35
N GLU A 260 -24.91 34.28 -2.44
CA GLU A 260 -25.97 34.95 -1.70
C GLU A 260 -26.80 35.78 -2.67
N ASP A 261 -28.14 35.66 -2.60
CA ASP A 261 -29.05 36.47 -3.42
C ASP A 261 -28.70 37.96 -3.17
N ALA A 262 -27.96 38.58 -4.06
CA ALA A 262 -27.86 40.04 -4.08
C ALA A 262 -29.28 40.56 -4.31
N ALA A 263 -29.80 41.27 -3.35
CA ALA A 263 -31.10 41.92 -3.45
C ALA A 263 -31.05 42.96 -4.58
N GLY A 264 -31.34 42.57 -5.81
CA GLY A 264 -31.40 43.47 -6.96
C GLY A 264 -30.89 42.85 -8.27
N GLU A 265 -31.83 42.69 -9.19
CA GLU A 265 -31.67 42.37 -10.60
C GLU A 265 -31.26 40.93 -10.96
N LYS A 266 -32.26 40.05 -11.08
CA LYS A 266 -32.12 38.80 -11.85
C LYS A 266 -31.98 39.17 -13.32
N ASP A 267 -30.76 38.97 -13.83
CA ASP A 267 -30.56 38.87 -15.27
C ASP A 267 -31.13 37.53 -15.73
N GLY A 268 -32.30 37.53 -16.25
CA GLY A 268 -33.17 36.45 -16.80
C GLY A 268 -32.65 35.04 -17.01
N SER A 269 -31.54 34.58 -16.37
CA SER A 269 -31.07 33.20 -16.36
C SER A 269 -31.65 32.47 -15.12
N ASP A 270 -32.38 31.39 -15.34
CA ASP A 270 -32.96 30.55 -14.26
C ASP A 270 -31.89 29.73 -13.48
N ALA A 271 -30.60 29.81 -13.83
CA ALA A 271 -29.52 29.07 -13.16
C ALA A 271 -28.96 29.89 -11.98
N PRO A 272 -28.84 29.31 -10.79
CA PRO A 272 -28.19 29.97 -9.66
C PRO A 272 -26.72 30.19 -9.96
N ASP A 273 -26.20 31.34 -9.48
CA ASP A 273 -24.77 31.63 -9.56
C ASP A 273 -23.98 30.77 -8.59
N ILE A 274 -22.99 30.02 -9.11
CA ILE A 274 -22.16 29.08 -8.32
C ILE A 274 -20.85 29.79 -7.96
N THR A 275 -20.62 29.94 -6.66
CA THR A 275 -19.39 30.54 -6.13
C THR A 275 -18.25 29.53 -6.16
N ASP A 276 -18.50 28.30 -5.73
CA ASP A 276 -17.49 27.25 -5.65
C ASP A 276 -18.11 25.85 -5.81
N GLU A 277 -17.29 24.87 -6.23
CA GLU A 277 -17.72 23.49 -6.48
C GLU A 277 -16.66 22.48 -6.04
N VAL A 278 -17.09 21.39 -5.37
CA VAL A 278 -16.25 20.26 -4.97
C VAL A 278 -16.93 18.96 -5.36
N THR A 279 -16.19 18.04 -5.95
CA THR A 279 -16.67 16.68 -6.25
C THR A 279 -15.97 15.66 -5.34
N ILE A 280 -16.76 14.73 -4.77
CA ILE A 280 -16.31 13.71 -3.83
C ILE A 280 -16.87 12.36 -4.29
N PRO A 281 -16.04 11.28 -4.38
CA PRO A 281 -16.53 9.93 -4.63
C PRO A 281 -17.36 9.43 -3.45
N VAL A 282 -18.41 8.66 -3.73
CA VAL A 282 -19.33 8.08 -2.73
C VAL A 282 -19.52 6.61 -3.01
N GLY A 283 -19.31 5.75 -2.01
CA GLY A 283 -19.70 4.35 -2.02
C GLY A 283 -20.74 4.07 -0.94
N PHE A 284 -21.85 3.44 -1.30
CA PHE A 284 -22.91 3.07 -0.34
C PHE A 284 -22.63 1.70 0.24
N ARG A 285 -22.51 1.59 1.54
CA ARG A 285 -22.30 0.32 2.23
C ARG A 285 -22.88 0.34 3.64
N SER A 286 -23.11 -0.84 4.19
CA SER A 286 -23.32 -1.04 5.63
C SER A 286 -22.19 -1.88 6.21
N VAL A 287 -21.78 -1.58 7.43
CA VAL A 287 -20.74 -2.31 8.17
C VAL A 287 -21.30 -2.63 9.55
N GLU A 288 -21.28 -3.91 9.92
CA GLU A 288 -21.64 -4.39 11.25
C GLU A 288 -20.51 -5.26 11.80
N VAL A 289 -20.06 -4.95 13.02
CA VAL A 289 -19.07 -5.74 13.76
C VAL A 289 -19.72 -6.25 15.03
N THR A 290 -19.76 -7.56 15.19
CA THR A 290 -20.33 -8.22 16.38
C THR A 290 -19.33 -9.11 17.06
N ALA A 291 -19.40 -9.20 18.38
CA ALA A 291 -18.46 -9.96 19.18
C ALA A 291 -18.52 -11.48 18.94
N ASP A 292 -19.67 -11.98 18.52
CA ASP A 292 -19.94 -13.43 18.34
C ASP A 292 -19.90 -13.89 16.88
N ARG A 293 -20.24 -13.00 15.94
CA ARG A 293 -20.37 -13.34 14.50
C ARG A 293 -19.37 -12.65 13.60
N GLY A 294 -18.54 -11.74 14.15
CA GLY A 294 -17.51 -11.01 13.42
C GLY A 294 -18.03 -9.88 12.54
N LEU A 295 -17.54 -9.79 11.31
CA LEU A 295 -17.77 -8.68 10.36
C LEU A 295 -18.83 -9.02 9.32
N PHE A 296 -19.75 -8.09 9.13
CA PHE A 296 -20.74 -8.14 8.04
C PHE A 296 -20.64 -6.87 7.20
N ILE A 297 -20.57 -7.02 5.89
CA ILE A 297 -20.61 -5.94 4.90
C ILE A 297 -21.85 -6.16 4.05
N ASN A 298 -22.72 -5.15 3.99
CA ASN A 298 -23.99 -5.23 3.26
C ASN A 298 -24.86 -6.46 3.66
N GLY A 299 -24.75 -6.89 4.93
CA GLY A 299 -25.46 -8.06 5.46
C GLY A 299 -24.80 -9.41 5.17
N GLU A 300 -23.70 -9.45 4.41
CA GLU A 300 -22.92 -10.68 4.14
C GLU A 300 -21.77 -10.80 5.11
N SER A 301 -21.52 -12.02 5.61
CA SER A 301 -20.36 -12.31 6.46
C SER A 301 -19.07 -12.23 5.66
N VAL A 302 -18.10 -11.46 6.13
CA VAL A 302 -16.82 -11.20 5.45
C VAL A 302 -15.67 -11.48 6.39
N LYS A 303 -14.63 -12.16 5.89
CA LYS A 303 -13.31 -12.24 6.53
C LYS A 303 -12.34 -11.32 5.79
N LEU A 304 -11.63 -10.49 6.53
CA LEU A 304 -10.58 -9.66 5.97
C LEU A 304 -9.36 -10.54 5.68
N LYS A 305 -9.11 -10.75 4.40
CA LYS A 305 -7.96 -11.45 3.84
C LYS A 305 -6.89 -10.39 3.57
N GLY A 306 -6.22 -9.97 4.62
CA GLY A 306 -5.46 -8.73 4.63
C GLY A 306 -3.94 -8.91 4.62
N VAL A 307 -3.27 -7.85 4.22
CA VAL A 307 -1.82 -7.69 4.34
C VAL A 307 -1.49 -6.30 4.87
N CYS A 308 -0.39 -6.20 5.64
CA CYS A 308 0.24 -4.93 5.95
C CYS A 308 1.14 -4.53 4.77
N VAL A 309 1.27 -3.22 4.52
CA VAL A 309 2.15 -2.68 3.49
C VAL A 309 2.96 -1.50 4.03
N HIS A 310 4.14 -1.25 3.43
CA HIS A 310 4.93 -0.03 3.59
C HIS A 310 4.94 0.77 2.27
N GLN A 311 5.29 2.05 2.35
CA GLN A 311 5.05 2.97 1.23
C GLN A 311 6.12 2.96 0.13
N ASP A 312 7.29 2.37 0.36
CA ASP A 312 8.40 2.37 -0.60
C ASP A 312 8.19 1.42 -1.77
N ILE A 313 8.71 1.79 -2.93
CA ILE A 313 8.66 0.98 -4.14
C ILE A 313 10.02 0.97 -4.84
N SER A 314 10.75 -0.16 -4.75
CA SER A 314 11.93 -0.43 -5.57
C SER A 314 12.89 0.77 -5.64
N CYS A 315 13.43 1.11 -6.82
CA CYS A 315 14.33 2.24 -7.06
C CYS A 315 13.66 3.63 -6.97
N PHE A 316 12.36 3.71 -6.73
CA PHE A 316 11.67 4.98 -6.49
C PHE A 316 11.68 5.41 -5.02
N GLY A 317 12.06 4.52 -4.11
CA GLY A 317 11.94 4.80 -2.67
C GLY A 317 10.50 5.17 -2.31
N THR A 318 10.32 6.30 -1.62
CA THR A 318 8.99 6.82 -1.27
C THR A 318 8.43 7.83 -2.27
N ALA A 319 9.18 8.15 -3.34
CA ALA A 319 8.70 9.01 -4.43
C ALA A 319 7.75 8.24 -5.37
N VAL A 320 6.66 7.74 -4.83
CA VAL A 320 5.70 6.84 -5.48
C VAL A 320 4.48 7.58 -6.01
N THR A 321 3.81 6.98 -6.99
CA THR A 321 2.60 7.53 -7.61
C THR A 321 1.46 6.51 -7.62
N LYS A 322 0.26 6.97 -7.97
CA LYS A 322 -0.96 6.15 -8.06
C LYS A 322 -0.75 4.92 -8.95
N GLU A 323 -0.08 5.07 -10.08
CA GLU A 323 0.12 4.01 -11.08
C GLU A 323 0.98 2.87 -10.53
N LEU A 324 2.08 3.20 -9.85
CA LEU A 324 2.95 2.20 -9.21
C LEU A 324 2.21 1.40 -8.12
N TRP A 325 1.36 2.06 -7.35
CA TRP A 325 0.53 1.38 -6.37
C TRP A 325 -0.57 0.53 -7.00
N ARG A 326 -1.16 0.96 -8.12
CA ARG A 326 -2.18 0.19 -8.85
C ARG A 326 -1.66 -1.20 -9.24
N GLU A 327 -0.47 -1.29 -9.80
CA GLU A 327 0.14 -2.57 -10.16
C GLU A 327 0.32 -3.50 -8.95
N ARG A 328 0.80 -2.95 -7.83
CA ARG A 328 0.97 -3.71 -6.58
C ARG A 328 -0.36 -4.20 -6.00
N LEU A 329 -1.35 -3.35 -5.96
CA LEU A 329 -2.68 -3.71 -5.46
C LEU A 329 -3.35 -4.76 -6.36
N LEU A 330 -3.21 -4.66 -7.68
CA LEU A 330 -3.72 -5.69 -8.60
C LEU A 330 -3.05 -7.05 -8.36
N SER A 331 -1.75 -7.09 -8.12
CA SER A 331 -1.03 -8.32 -7.76
C SER A 331 -1.52 -8.91 -6.44
N LEU A 332 -1.81 -8.09 -5.44
CA LEU A 332 -2.43 -8.53 -4.18
C LEU A 332 -3.86 -9.04 -4.40
N LYS A 333 -4.64 -8.37 -5.25
CA LYS A 333 -6.00 -8.80 -5.60
C LYS A 333 -6.01 -10.18 -6.26
N GLU A 334 -5.03 -10.46 -7.12
CA GLU A 334 -4.89 -11.74 -7.82
C GLU A 334 -4.77 -12.93 -6.86
N ILE A 335 -4.13 -12.77 -5.72
CA ILE A 335 -4.05 -13.82 -4.69
C ILE A 335 -5.29 -13.88 -3.78
N GLY A 336 -6.34 -13.08 -4.06
CA GLY A 336 -7.57 -13.03 -3.28
C GLY A 336 -7.49 -12.12 -2.04
N CYS A 337 -6.46 -11.28 -1.92
CA CYS A 337 -6.39 -10.25 -0.90
C CYS A 337 -7.54 -9.24 -1.08
N ASN A 338 -8.28 -8.95 -0.01
CA ASN A 338 -9.38 -7.99 -0.02
C ASN A 338 -9.23 -6.86 1.00
N ALA A 339 -8.13 -6.84 1.75
CA ALA A 339 -7.92 -5.84 2.78
C ALA A 339 -6.46 -5.39 2.89
N ILE A 340 -6.24 -4.12 3.18
CA ILE A 340 -4.92 -3.51 3.35
C ILE A 340 -4.85 -2.80 4.69
N ARG A 341 -3.79 -3.02 5.46
CA ARG A 341 -3.45 -2.19 6.61
C ARG A 341 -2.30 -1.27 6.24
N LEU A 342 -2.54 0.02 6.37
CA LEU A 342 -1.58 1.08 6.07
C LEU A 342 -0.64 1.28 7.27
N ALA A 343 0.40 0.47 7.36
CA ALA A 343 1.32 0.46 8.49
C ALA A 343 2.35 1.59 8.38
N HIS A 344 2.57 2.42 9.36
CA HIS A 344 1.79 2.73 10.57
C HIS A 344 1.56 4.25 10.58
N HIS A 345 1.16 4.81 9.44
CA HIS A 345 1.06 6.26 9.18
C HIS A 345 0.11 6.56 8.02
N LEU A 346 -0.19 7.83 7.81
CA LEU A 346 -0.98 8.29 6.67
C LEU A 346 -0.25 8.02 5.36
N TYR A 347 -0.95 7.42 4.41
CA TYR A 347 -0.44 7.20 3.04
C TYR A 347 -0.75 8.36 2.11
N LEU A 348 -0.27 8.28 0.86
CA LEU A 348 -0.66 9.22 -0.18
C LEU A 348 -2.18 9.12 -0.40
N PRO A 349 -2.87 10.24 -0.67
CA PRO A 349 -4.33 10.23 -0.83
C PRO A 349 -4.81 9.27 -1.92
N GLU A 350 -4.08 9.16 -3.01
CA GLU A 350 -4.38 8.29 -4.15
C GLU A 350 -4.39 6.80 -3.79
N MET A 351 -3.76 6.40 -2.69
CA MET A 351 -3.83 5.02 -2.19
C MET A 351 -5.24 4.63 -1.78
N LEU A 352 -5.95 5.53 -1.11
CA LEU A 352 -7.34 5.31 -0.70
C LEU A 352 -8.29 5.36 -1.90
N GLU A 353 -8.05 6.26 -2.87
CA GLU A 353 -8.78 6.28 -4.13
C GLU A 353 -8.65 4.93 -4.86
N LEU A 354 -7.45 4.36 -4.92
CA LEU A 354 -7.23 3.03 -5.49
C LEU A 354 -7.95 1.92 -4.71
N CYS A 355 -7.95 2.00 -3.39
CA CYS A 355 -8.68 1.04 -2.57
C CYS A 355 -10.19 1.14 -2.79
N ASP A 356 -10.73 2.35 -2.98
CA ASP A 356 -12.13 2.57 -3.35
C ASP A 356 -12.45 1.99 -4.74
N GLU A 357 -11.59 2.25 -5.73
CA GLU A 357 -11.75 1.80 -7.12
C GLU A 357 -11.60 0.28 -7.27
N LEU A 358 -10.64 -0.32 -6.58
CA LEU A 358 -10.31 -1.74 -6.70
C LEU A 358 -11.07 -2.63 -5.70
N GLY A 359 -11.76 -2.05 -4.74
CA GLY A 359 -12.50 -2.78 -3.74
C GLY A 359 -11.58 -3.43 -2.70
N PHE A 360 -10.77 -2.66 -1.99
CA PHE A 360 -10.04 -3.10 -0.82
C PHE A 360 -10.64 -2.50 0.45
N TYR A 361 -10.77 -3.30 1.47
CA TYR A 361 -11.08 -2.81 2.82
C TYR A 361 -9.81 -2.29 3.49
N VAL A 362 -9.88 -1.14 4.13
CA VAL A 362 -8.71 -0.49 4.71
C VAL A 362 -8.83 -0.38 6.23
N TYR A 363 -7.75 -0.76 6.91
CA TYR A 363 -7.44 -0.36 8.27
C TYR A 363 -6.40 0.75 8.18
N GLU A 364 -6.80 1.99 8.43
CA GLU A 364 -5.91 3.15 8.43
C GLU A 364 -5.56 3.54 9.83
N GLU A 365 -4.27 3.82 10.09
CA GLU A 365 -3.81 4.07 11.45
C GLU A 365 -2.75 5.17 11.56
N ALA A 366 -2.67 5.74 12.76
CA ALA A 366 -1.61 6.59 13.28
C ALA A 366 -1.64 6.53 14.82
N PHE A 367 -0.52 6.49 15.49
CA PHE A 367 0.87 6.56 15.10
C PHE A 367 1.61 5.31 15.59
N ASP A 368 2.78 4.97 15.05
CA ASP A 368 3.62 3.93 15.66
C ASP A 368 4.16 4.41 17.02
N LYS A 369 4.11 3.57 18.04
CA LYS A 369 4.75 3.73 19.36
C LYS A 369 4.50 5.07 20.10
N TRP A 370 3.62 5.94 19.65
CA TRP A 370 3.28 7.25 20.26
C TRP A 370 4.49 8.05 20.75
N THR A 371 4.80 7.92 22.09
CA THR A 371 5.87 8.65 22.77
C THR A 371 7.23 7.96 22.63
N GLY A 372 7.26 6.69 22.24
CA GLY A 372 8.46 5.99 21.83
C GLY A 372 8.70 6.12 20.32
N GLY A 373 9.91 6.00 19.85
CA GLY A 373 10.22 6.11 18.42
C GLY A 373 10.29 7.55 17.89
N ALA A 374 10.27 7.69 16.57
CA ALA A 374 10.51 8.97 15.88
C ALA A 374 9.48 10.05 16.20
N TYR A 375 8.21 9.67 16.25
CA TYR A 375 7.11 10.59 16.50
C TYR A 375 7.10 11.14 17.93
N GLY A 376 7.71 10.43 18.90
CA GLY A 376 7.70 10.81 20.30
C GLY A 376 8.15 12.24 20.58
N ARG A 377 9.10 12.76 19.78
CA ARG A 377 9.58 14.15 19.89
C ARG A 377 8.54 15.20 19.52
N PHE A 378 7.50 14.82 18.77
CA PHE A 378 6.42 15.73 18.33
C PHE A 378 5.10 15.43 19.04
N TYR A 379 4.96 14.25 19.64
CA TYR A 379 3.70 13.71 20.12
C TYR A 379 2.91 14.71 20.97
N GLU A 380 3.48 15.24 22.04
CA GLU A 380 2.76 16.10 23.01
C GLU A 380 2.19 17.38 22.38
N THR A 381 2.75 17.85 21.27
CA THR A 381 2.33 19.11 20.61
C THR A 381 1.57 18.93 19.31
N GLU A 382 1.69 17.78 18.64
CA GLU A 382 1.17 17.60 17.28
C GLU A 382 0.12 16.47 17.16
N TRP A 383 0.01 15.53 18.12
CA TRP A 383 -0.82 14.33 17.97
C TRP A 383 -2.27 14.61 17.58
N GLU A 384 -2.92 15.59 18.21
CA GLU A 384 -4.34 15.91 17.95
C GLU A 384 -4.53 16.48 16.55
N LYS A 385 -3.60 17.34 16.13
CA LYS A 385 -3.60 17.94 14.80
C LYS A 385 -3.34 16.90 13.71
N ASP A 386 -2.39 15.98 13.93
CA ASP A 386 -2.03 14.95 12.96
C ASP A 386 -3.10 13.87 12.85
N LEU A 387 -3.66 13.42 13.98
CA LEU A 387 -4.77 12.48 14.01
C LEU A 387 -6.04 13.08 13.37
N SER A 388 -6.33 14.35 13.67
CA SER A 388 -7.46 15.05 13.06
C SER A 388 -7.28 15.23 11.56
N CYS A 389 -6.06 15.49 11.09
CA CYS A 389 -5.73 15.57 9.68
C CYS A 389 -6.05 14.25 8.96
N MET A 390 -5.64 13.10 9.51
CA MET A 390 -5.96 11.78 8.97
C MET A 390 -7.48 11.61 8.80
N VAL A 391 -8.21 11.74 9.89
CA VAL A 391 -9.64 11.46 9.87
C VAL A 391 -10.40 12.42 8.96
N LYS A 392 -10.13 13.72 9.00
CA LYS A 392 -10.81 14.71 8.15
C LYS A 392 -10.53 14.52 6.67
N ARG A 393 -9.27 14.24 6.31
CA ARG A 393 -8.87 13.99 4.92
C ARG A 393 -9.59 12.77 4.35
N ASP A 394 -9.70 11.69 5.16
CA ASP A 394 -9.96 10.35 4.62
C ASP A 394 -11.35 9.78 4.97
N ARG A 395 -12.08 10.36 5.93
CA ARG A 395 -13.37 9.82 6.42
C ARG A 395 -14.45 9.58 5.36
N ASN A 396 -14.35 10.21 4.19
CA ASN A 396 -15.35 10.04 3.13
C ASN A 396 -15.05 8.85 2.21
N HIS A 397 -13.88 8.17 2.34
CA HIS A 397 -13.54 6.99 1.55
C HIS A 397 -14.35 5.76 2.00
N PRO A 398 -15.11 5.11 1.10
CA PRO A 398 -15.87 3.90 1.45
C PRO A 398 -14.97 2.71 1.78
N CYS A 399 -13.73 2.66 1.32
CA CYS A 399 -12.79 1.58 1.62
C CYS A 399 -12.41 1.51 3.10
N ILE A 400 -12.34 2.63 3.82
CA ILE A 400 -11.94 2.64 5.23
C ILE A 400 -13.03 2.00 6.08
N LEU A 401 -12.71 0.86 6.68
CA LEU A 401 -13.59 0.18 7.64
C LEU A 401 -13.29 0.58 9.08
N PHE A 402 -12.02 0.77 9.41
CA PHE A 402 -11.55 0.93 10.78
C PHE A 402 -10.50 2.03 10.89
N TRP A 403 -10.53 2.71 12.03
CA TRP A 403 -9.48 3.63 12.44
C TRP A 403 -8.59 3.00 13.49
N GLY A 404 -7.28 2.96 13.23
CA GLY A 404 -6.24 2.63 14.19
C GLY A 404 -5.68 3.88 14.85
N VAL A 405 -5.60 3.90 16.18
CA VAL A 405 -5.06 5.05 16.92
C VAL A 405 -3.69 4.80 17.53
N GLY A 406 -3.00 3.78 17.08
CA GLY A 406 -1.63 3.45 17.46
C GLY A 406 -1.26 2.01 17.17
N ASN A 407 0.06 1.77 17.08
CA ASN A 407 0.64 0.46 16.91
C ASN A 407 1.65 0.16 18.00
N GLU A 408 1.46 -0.97 18.70
CA GLU A 408 2.41 -1.52 19.67
C GLU A 408 2.97 -0.49 20.64
N VAL A 409 2.10 0.39 21.13
CA VAL A 409 2.50 1.44 22.07
C VAL A 409 3.02 0.82 23.36
N GLU A 410 4.01 1.46 23.94
CA GLU A 410 4.63 1.02 25.19
C GLU A 410 3.72 1.30 26.39
N ASN A 411 4.13 0.76 27.54
CA ASN A 411 3.38 0.91 28.79
C ASN A 411 1.91 0.50 28.69
N GLN A 412 1.62 -0.57 27.92
CA GLN A 412 0.27 -1.06 27.69
C GLN A 412 -0.43 -1.30 29.03
N SER A 413 -1.68 -0.79 29.13
CA SER A 413 -2.55 -0.88 30.30
C SER A 413 -2.17 -0.01 31.51
N TYR A 414 -1.13 0.80 31.44
CA TYR A 414 -0.85 1.79 32.47
C TYR A 414 -1.85 2.97 32.40
N PRO A 415 -2.16 3.61 33.53
CA PRO A 415 -3.14 4.70 33.57
C PRO A 415 -2.83 5.86 32.63
N SER A 416 -1.56 6.22 32.44
CA SER A 416 -1.14 7.27 31.51
C SER A 416 -1.44 6.91 30.05
N MET A 417 -1.11 5.69 29.64
CA MET A 417 -1.39 5.15 28.32
C MET A 417 -2.90 5.08 28.09
N LEU A 418 -3.68 4.52 29.01
CA LEU A 418 -5.14 4.42 28.90
C LEU A 418 -5.81 5.79 28.78
N LYS A 419 -5.31 6.81 29.46
CA LYS A 419 -5.79 8.19 29.35
C LYS A 419 -5.48 8.79 27.97
N ARG A 420 -4.31 8.51 27.39
CA ARG A 420 -3.96 8.92 26.02
C ARG A 420 -4.87 8.22 25.02
N LEU A 421 -5.03 6.91 25.14
CA LEU A 421 -5.92 6.11 24.29
C LEU A 421 -7.34 6.68 24.27
N GLU A 422 -7.89 6.97 25.45
CA GLU A 422 -9.23 7.56 25.56
C GLU A 422 -9.36 8.87 24.80
N LYS A 423 -8.34 9.75 24.88
CA LYS A 423 -8.33 11.02 24.12
C LYS A 423 -8.28 10.76 22.60
N HIS A 424 -7.43 9.84 22.14
CA HIS A 424 -7.34 9.51 20.73
C HIS A 424 -8.67 8.99 20.19
N VAL A 425 -9.28 8.01 20.89
CA VAL A 425 -10.58 7.45 20.52
C VAL A 425 -11.66 8.54 20.51
N GLN A 426 -11.70 9.42 21.50
CA GLN A 426 -12.66 10.54 21.55
C GLN A 426 -12.46 11.51 20.39
N THR A 427 -11.22 11.86 20.06
CA THR A 427 -10.92 12.75 18.91
C THR A 427 -11.42 12.13 17.60
N VAL A 428 -11.12 10.84 17.34
CA VAL A 428 -11.63 10.16 16.15
C VAL A 428 -13.14 10.15 16.13
N LYS A 429 -13.80 9.75 17.23
CA LYS A 429 -15.26 9.66 17.32
C LYS A 429 -15.98 11.00 17.18
N MET A 430 -15.35 12.10 17.56
CA MET A 430 -15.89 13.45 17.30
C MET A 430 -15.87 13.82 15.82
N LEU A 431 -14.88 13.32 15.08
CA LEU A 431 -14.69 13.64 13.65
C LEU A 431 -15.38 12.64 12.72
N ASP A 432 -15.45 11.38 13.13
CA ASP A 432 -16.15 10.29 12.45
C ASP A 432 -16.71 9.30 13.47
N SER A 433 -18.03 9.38 13.72
CA SER A 433 -18.72 8.46 14.63
C SER A 433 -19.18 7.17 13.94
N THR A 434 -18.99 7.04 12.63
CA THR A 434 -19.55 5.95 11.81
C THR A 434 -18.68 4.70 11.80
N ARG A 435 -17.36 4.84 12.01
CA ARG A 435 -16.42 3.73 11.94
C ARG A 435 -15.92 3.30 13.31
N PRO A 436 -15.71 1.99 13.52
CA PRO A 436 -15.07 1.48 14.73
C PRO A 436 -13.62 1.92 14.85
N VAL A 437 -13.17 2.10 16.11
CA VAL A 437 -11.81 2.54 16.46
C VAL A 437 -11.13 1.48 17.30
N SER A 438 -9.86 1.19 17.01
CA SER A 438 -9.05 0.24 17.79
C SER A 438 -7.59 0.66 17.91
N LEU A 439 -6.82 -0.12 18.66
CA LEU A 439 -5.38 0.04 18.89
C LEU A 439 -4.71 -1.30 18.67
N ALA A 440 -3.70 -1.37 17.79
CA ALA A 440 -2.93 -2.59 17.54
C ALA A 440 -2.00 -2.90 18.72
N MET A 441 -2.19 -4.07 19.33
CA MET A 441 -1.50 -4.49 20.56
C MET A 441 -0.61 -5.69 20.33
N ASN A 442 0.61 -5.66 20.87
CA ASN A 442 1.50 -6.80 20.90
C ASN A 442 1.76 -7.24 22.36
N PRO A 443 1.15 -8.32 22.84
CA PRO A 443 1.32 -8.79 24.21
C PRO A 443 2.65 -9.51 24.44
N HIS A 444 3.43 -9.76 23.39
CA HIS A 444 4.76 -10.35 23.55
C HIS A 444 5.74 -9.37 24.22
N PHE A 445 5.46 -8.07 24.17
CA PHE A 445 6.23 -7.12 24.96
C PHE A 445 6.01 -7.39 26.43
N ALA A 446 7.09 -7.56 27.18
CA ALA A 446 6.99 -7.66 28.63
C ALA A 446 6.37 -6.36 29.14
N TYR A 447 5.39 -6.49 30.04
CA TYR A 447 4.92 -5.33 30.79
C TYR A 447 6.00 -5.02 31.84
N PRO A 448 6.60 -3.85 31.81
CA PRO A 448 7.51 -3.46 32.86
C PRO A 448 6.76 -3.44 34.21
N THR A 449 7.46 -3.75 35.29
CA THR A 449 6.89 -3.69 36.63
C THR A 449 6.56 -2.27 37.06
N GLU A 450 7.22 -1.28 36.42
CA GLU A 450 7.00 0.14 36.62
C GLU A 450 6.85 0.81 35.24
N GLU A 451 6.11 1.91 35.21
CA GLU A 451 5.93 2.70 33.98
C GLU A 451 7.28 3.27 33.54
N VAL A 452 7.62 3.06 32.28
CA VAL A 452 8.87 3.54 31.65
C VAL A 452 8.63 4.90 31.01
N ASP A 453 9.51 5.85 31.26
CA ASP A 453 9.54 7.12 30.53
C ASP A 453 10.17 6.90 29.15
N MET A 454 9.33 6.70 28.14
CA MET A 454 9.76 6.40 26.78
C MET A 454 10.55 7.54 26.13
N SER A 455 10.45 8.76 26.64
CA SER A 455 11.25 9.89 26.16
C SER A 455 12.74 9.76 26.44
N GLN A 456 13.10 8.88 27.38
CA GLN A 456 14.48 8.56 27.76
C GLN A 456 15.04 7.33 27.04
N VAL A 457 14.24 6.65 26.23
CA VAL A 457 14.67 5.48 25.47
C VAL A 457 15.29 5.95 24.16
N GLU A 458 16.61 5.78 24.03
CA GLU A 458 17.37 6.22 22.86
C GLU A 458 17.22 5.27 21.66
N ASP A 459 17.10 3.97 21.91
CA ASP A 459 16.91 2.94 20.91
C ASP A 459 15.72 2.05 21.27
N ILE A 460 14.63 2.23 20.52
CA ILE A 460 13.38 1.50 20.79
C ILE A 460 13.53 0.01 20.46
N GLN A 461 14.33 -0.34 19.46
CA GLN A 461 14.52 -1.74 19.10
C GLN A 461 15.32 -2.48 20.16
N GLN A 462 16.41 -1.86 20.65
CA GLN A 462 17.17 -2.42 21.76
C GLN A 462 16.29 -2.57 23.01
N PHE A 463 15.49 -1.58 23.35
CA PHE A 463 14.54 -1.65 24.47
C PHE A 463 13.56 -2.81 24.31
N VAL A 464 12.98 -2.97 23.11
CA VAL A 464 12.06 -4.07 22.82
C VAL A 464 12.76 -5.43 22.92
N ASP A 465 13.99 -5.56 22.42
CA ASP A 465 14.74 -6.80 22.47
C ASP A 465 15.18 -7.18 23.89
N GLU A 466 15.52 -6.20 24.72
CA GLU A 466 15.78 -6.40 26.14
C GLU A 466 14.54 -6.88 26.90
N MET A 467 13.36 -6.40 26.55
CA MET A 467 12.08 -6.82 27.13
C MET A 467 11.61 -8.21 26.67
N LYS A 468 12.05 -8.66 25.50
CA LYS A 468 11.70 -9.98 24.92
C LYS A 468 12.46 -11.16 25.54
N THR A 469 13.38 -10.93 26.45
CA THR A 469 14.28 -11.97 27.00
C THR A 469 13.51 -13.16 27.61
N GLY A 470 13.13 -14.11 26.77
CA GLY A 470 12.88 -15.54 27.01
C GLY A 470 12.05 -15.98 28.24
N GLU A 471 11.43 -15.07 28.95
CA GLU A 471 10.65 -15.39 30.15
C GLU A 471 9.30 -16.02 29.80
N ILE A 472 8.94 -17.06 30.55
CA ILE A 472 7.57 -17.61 30.52
C ILE A 472 6.67 -16.58 31.19
N PHE A 473 5.64 -16.11 30.46
CA PHE A 473 4.63 -15.24 31.04
C PHE A 473 3.30 -15.99 31.22
N ASP A 474 2.50 -15.55 32.17
CA ASP A 474 1.13 -16.04 32.32
C ASP A 474 0.25 -15.41 31.27
N VAL A 475 -0.28 -16.24 30.36
CA VAL A 475 -1.15 -15.81 29.24
C VAL A 475 -2.41 -15.10 29.77
N ASP A 476 -3.01 -15.62 30.85
CA ASP A 476 -4.22 -15.02 31.42
C ASP A 476 -3.95 -13.62 31.99
N ASP A 477 -2.78 -13.41 32.60
CA ASP A 477 -2.40 -12.09 33.08
C ASP A 477 -2.21 -11.11 31.94
N ARG A 478 -1.62 -11.55 30.81
CA ARG A 478 -1.51 -10.74 29.59
C ARG A 478 -2.89 -10.35 29.04
N ILE A 479 -3.80 -11.31 28.94
CA ILE A 479 -5.16 -11.06 28.46
C ILE A 479 -5.92 -10.11 29.41
N ARG A 480 -5.74 -10.22 30.73
CA ARG A 480 -6.33 -9.26 31.68
C ARG A 480 -5.81 -7.83 31.51
N GLN A 481 -4.56 -7.68 31.07
CA GLN A 481 -4.04 -6.35 30.71
C GLN A 481 -4.71 -5.81 29.45
N ILE A 482 -4.89 -6.66 28.43
CA ILE A 482 -5.63 -6.31 27.20
C ILE A 482 -7.07 -5.90 27.51
N GLN A 483 -7.72 -6.50 28.51
CA GLN A 483 -9.08 -6.17 28.92
C GLN A 483 -9.26 -4.68 29.26
N LYS A 484 -8.27 -4.05 29.89
CA LYS A 484 -8.32 -2.61 30.20
C LYS A 484 -8.31 -1.75 28.93
N ILE A 485 -7.61 -2.19 27.89
CA ILE A 485 -7.61 -1.54 26.58
C ILE A 485 -8.94 -1.80 25.87
N ALA A 486 -9.47 -3.04 25.95
CA ALA A 486 -10.74 -3.43 25.38
C ALA A 486 -11.91 -2.56 25.85
N GLU A 487 -11.87 -2.05 27.07
CA GLU A 487 -12.86 -1.10 27.62
C GLU A 487 -12.88 0.25 26.88
N LYS A 488 -11.82 0.60 26.17
CA LYS A 488 -11.63 1.90 25.50
C LYS A 488 -11.80 1.86 23.99
N VAL A 489 -11.82 0.67 23.38
CA VAL A 489 -11.88 0.47 21.93
C VAL A 489 -13.12 -0.31 21.52
N ASP A 490 -13.49 -0.25 20.25
CA ASP A 490 -14.69 -0.91 19.75
C ASP A 490 -14.51 -2.42 19.54
N PHE A 491 -13.32 -2.85 19.12
CA PHE A 491 -12.93 -4.24 18.92
C PHE A 491 -11.43 -4.41 19.24
N LEU A 492 -10.96 -5.65 19.34
CA LEU A 492 -9.56 -5.96 19.66
C LEU A 492 -8.74 -6.09 18.39
N SER A 493 -7.65 -5.34 18.31
CA SER A 493 -6.60 -5.44 17.29
C SER A 493 -5.36 -6.12 17.88
N CYS A 494 -5.02 -7.29 17.36
CA CYS A 494 -4.03 -8.18 17.95
C CYS A 494 -2.87 -8.44 17.00
N ASN A 495 -1.64 -8.09 17.41
CA ASN A 495 -0.43 -8.45 16.69
C ASN A 495 0.15 -9.75 17.25
N TYR A 496 0.32 -10.77 16.39
CA TYR A 496 0.98 -12.06 16.70
C TYR A 496 0.38 -12.82 17.88
N GLN A 497 -0.96 -12.90 17.96
CA GLN A 497 -1.69 -13.53 19.08
C GLN A 497 -2.64 -14.66 18.64
N GLU A 498 -2.45 -15.20 17.44
CA GLU A 498 -3.37 -16.14 16.82
C GLU A 498 -3.62 -17.37 17.68
N GLN A 499 -2.57 -17.89 18.33
CA GLN A 499 -2.65 -19.03 19.26
C GLN A 499 -3.50 -18.78 20.51
N TRP A 500 -3.83 -17.52 20.81
CA TRP A 500 -4.59 -17.14 22.00
C TRP A 500 -5.98 -16.59 21.69
N TYR A 501 -6.41 -16.50 20.45
CA TYR A 501 -7.73 -15.93 20.09
C TYR A 501 -8.88 -16.58 20.83
N GLU A 502 -8.85 -17.91 21.00
CA GLU A 502 -9.88 -18.63 21.76
C GLU A 502 -9.88 -18.19 23.22
N ARG A 503 -8.70 -18.13 23.85
CA ARG A 503 -8.57 -17.70 25.25
C ARG A 503 -8.91 -16.24 25.47
N ILE A 504 -8.56 -15.38 24.50
CA ILE A 504 -8.94 -13.95 24.52
C ILE A 504 -10.46 -13.83 24.48
N HIS A 505 -11.12 -14.54 23.58
CA HIS A 505 -12.57 -14.49 23.46
C HIS A 505 -13.29 -15.07 24.69
N GLU A 506 -12.76 -16.10 25.33
CA GLU A 506 -13.32 -16.61 26.59
C GLU A 506 -13.28 -15.56 27.73
N LEU A 507 -12.22 -14.78 27.82
CA LEU A 507 -12.01 -13.79 28.87
C LEU A 507 -12.61 -12.41 28.54
N ILE A 508 -12.74 -12.09 27.26
CA ILE A 508 -13.29 -10.83 26.73
C ILE A 508 -14.34 -11.14 25.65
N PRO A 509 -15.49 -11.74 26.02
CA PRO A 509 -16.46 -12.25 25.06
C PRO A 509 -17.29 -11.18 24.36
N ASP A 510 -17.20 -9.93 24.80
CA ASP A 510 -17.96 -8.78 24.25
C ASP A 510 -17.22 -8.05 23.13
N LYS A 511 -16.06 -8.53 22.70
CA LYS A 511 -15.26 -7.93 21.63
C LYS A 511 -14.96 -8.91 20.51
N ALA A 512 -15.13 -8.44 19.26
CA ALA A 512 -14.59 -9.12 18.09
C ALA A 512 -13.06 -8.98 18.05
N ILE A 513 -12.38 -9.90 17.40
CA ILE A 513 -10.92 -9.94 17.29
C ILE A 513 -10.49 -9.73 15.85
N LEU A 514 -9.50 -8.89 15.62
CA LEU A 514 -8.81 -8.68 14.36
C LEU A 514 -7.32 -8.94 14.54
N GLY A 515 -6.73 -9.82 13.75
CA GLY A 515 -5.28 -9.94 13.64
C GLY A 515 -4.71 -8.77 12.85
N THR A 516 -4.24 -7.73 13.52
CA THR A 516 -3.66 -6.56 12.83
C THR A 516 -2.24 -6.82 12.31
N GLU A 517 -1.51 -7.73 12.93
CA GLU A 517 -0.32 -8.36 12.39
C GLU A 517 -0.35 -9.85 12.68
N THR A 518 -0.32 -10.68 11.65
CA THR A 518 -0.26 -12.13 11.78
C THR A 518 1.03 -12.64 11.18
N TYR A 519 1.57 -13.71 11.76
CA TYR A 519 2.71 -14.39 11.16
C TYR A 519 2.33 -14.92 9.76
N LEU A 520 3.33 -14.99 8.90
CA LEU A 520 3.12 -15.42 7.52
C LEU A 520 2.96 -16.95 7.40
N PHE A 521 3.79 -17.72 8.08
CA PHE A 521 3.86 -19.18 7.89
C PHE A 521 3.82 -19.97 9.20
N PHE A 522 4.56 -19.52 10.21
CA PHE A 522 4.63 -20.19 11.49
C PHE A 522 3.65 -19.57 12.49
N ARG A 523 3.04 -20.41 13.29
CA ARG A 523 2.18 -20.02 14.39
C ARG A 523 2.93 -20.09 15.71
N GLY A 524 2.81 -19.09 16.55
CA GLY A 524 3.34 -19.15 17.92
C GLY A 524 2.65 -20.23 18.77
N GLU A 525 3.39 -20.87 19.66
CA GLU A 525 2.87 -21.89 20.54
C GLU A 525 3.17 -21.63 22.00
N GLY A 526 2.16 -21.86 22.86
CA GLY A 526 2.30 -21.80 24.30
C GLY A 526 2.57 -20.40 24.83
N PRO A 527 3.09 -20.32 26.07
CA PRO A 527 3.33 -19.02 26.73
C PRO A 527 4.70 -18.40 26.39
N ARG A 528 5.50 -19.07 25.56
CA ARG A 528 6.83 -18.58 25.17
C ARG A 528 6.79 -17.99 23.78
N PHE A 529 7.41 -16.86 23.62
CA PHE A 529 7.56 -16.19 22.34
C PHE A 529 8.33 -17.01 21.29
N GLN A 530 9.16 -17.94 21.69
CA GLN A 530 10.10 -18.66 20.82
C GLN A 530 9.66 -20.07 20.41
N ASN A 531 8.44 -20.49 20.76
CA ASN A 531 7.92 -21.78 20.34
C ASN A 531 6.98 -21.58 19.14
N PHE A 532 7.32 -22.18 18.02
CA PHE A 532 6.55 -22.09 16.79
C PHE A 532 6.27 -23.46 16.21
N SER A 533 5.11 -23.62 15.60
CA SER A 533 4.73 -24.76 14.77
C SER A 533 4.55 -24.34 13.32
N GLU A 534 4.51 -25.31 12.42
CA GLU A 534 4.16 -25.07 11.02
C GLU A 534 2.64 -24.99 10.80
N GLU A 535 1.86 -24.67 11.80
CA GLU A 535 0.44 -24.39 11.63
C GLU A 535 0.27 -22.99 11.04
N CYS A 536 -0.57 -22.90 10.01
CA CYS A 536 -0.81 -21.62 9.35
C CYS A 536 -1.69 -20.70 10.21
N PRO A 537 -1.24 -19.50 10.57
CA PRO A 537 -2.02 -18.57 11.39
C PRO A 537 -3.40 -18.23 10.84
N TRP A 538 -3.57 -18.26 9.52
CA TRP A 538 -4.85 -18.03 8.87
C TRP A 538 -5.96 -19.02 9.32
N MET A 539 -5.60 -20.23 9.71
CA MET A 539 -6.57 -21.23 10.20
C MET A 539 -7.22 -20.78 11.51
N ASP A 540 -6.47 -20.09 12.38
CA ASP A 540 -7.04 -19.51 13.59
C ASP A 540 -8.04 -18.37 13.31
N VAL A 541 -7.92 -17.71 12.19
CA VAL A 541 -8.83 -16.64 11.76
C VAL A 541 -10.09 -17.22 11.12
N VAL A 542 -9.93 -18.13 10.14
CA VAL A 542 -11.05 -18.60 9.32
C VAL A 542 -12.02 -19.49 10.07
N GLU A 543 -11.55 -20.25 11.06
CA GLU A 543 -12.35 -21.20 11.84
C GLU A 543 -13.17 -20.53 12.96
N LYS A 544 -12.89 -19.27 13.32
CA LYS A 544 -13.51 -18.58 14.44
C LYS A 544 -14.40 -17.44 13.96
N ASP A 545 -15.70 -17.54 14.17
CA ASP A 545 -16.67 -16.54 13.71
C ASP A 545 -16.40 -15.15 14.28
N TYR A 546 -16.03 -15.08 15.55
CA TYR A 546 -15.70 -13.82 16.24
C TYR A 546 -14.41 -13.15 15.76
N CYS A 547 -13.59 -13.81 14.94
CA CYS A 547 -12.44 -13.19 14.30
C CYS A 547 -12.87 -12.47 13.01
N ILE A 548 -12.63 -11.17 12.93
CA ILE A 548 -12.97 -10.33 11.77
C ILE A 548 -12.11 -10.69 10.55
N GLY A 549 -10.84 -11.00 10.76
CA GLY A 549 -9.85 -11.26 9.73
C GLY A 549 -8.43 -11.25 10.26
N GLY A 550 -7.46 -11.19 9.34
CA GLY A 550 -6.04 -11.07 9.67
C GLY A 550 -5.28 -10.30 8.59
N PHE A 551 -4.31 -9.50 9.02
CA PHE A 551 -3.37 -8.81 8.16
C PHE A 551 -1.99 -9.42 8.33
N ILE A 552 -1.48 -10.06 7.28
CA ILE A 552 -0.17 -10.71 7.30
C ILE A 552 0.92 -9.66 7.40
N TRP A 553 1.85 -9.85 8.29
CA TRP A 553 3.11 -9.11 8.29
C TRP A 553 4.17 -9.89 7.50
N THR A 554 4.38 -9.58 6.19
CA THR A 554 3.81 -8.46 5.46
C THR A 554 3.47 -8.89 4.02
N GLY A 555 2.75 -8.05 3.28
CA GLY A 555 2.33 -8.39 1.91
C GLY A 555 3.47 -8.33 0.92
N ILE A 556 4.35 -7.31 1.03
CA ILE A 556 5.42 -7.01 0.08
C ILE A 556 6.67 -6.67 0.87
N ASP A 557 7.84 -7.12 0.42
CA ASP A 557 9.12 -6.70 0.98
C ASP A 557 9.27 -5.18 0.91
N TYR A 558 9.94 -4.61 1.89
CA TYR A 558 10.16 -3.17 2.00
C TYR A 558 11.56 -2.86 2.54
N TRP A 559 12.07 -1.67 2.24
CA TRP A 559 13.34 -1.19 2.76
C TRP A 559 13.24 -0.80 4.24
N GLY A 560 14.34 -0.91 4.95
CA GLY A 560 14.40 -0.65 6.40
C GLY A 560 13.92 -1.82 7.24
N GLU A 561 13.87 -1.63 8.55
CA GLU A 561 13.56 -2.68 9.54
C GLU A 561 14.35 -3.97 9.30
N SER A 562 15.58 -3.82 8.86
CA SER A 562 16.42 -4.95 8.48
C SER A 562 16.91 -5.73 9.72
N MET A 563 17.27 -6.97 9.47
CA MET A 563 17.83 -7.87 10.50
C MET A 563 19.36 -7.74 10.63
N GLY A 564 19.91 -6.67 10.07
CA GLY A 564 21.34 -6.41 10.07
C GLY A 564 22.00 -6.61 8.72
N TRP A 565 23.10 -5.90 8.51
CA TRP A 565 23.89 -5.98 7.28
C TRP A 565 24.26 -7.44 6.92
N PRO A 566 24.14 -7.89 5.64
CA PRO A 566 23.88 -7.07 4.44
C PRO A 566 22.41 -6.88 4.06
N ALA A 567 21.45 -7.40 4.81
CA ALA A 567 20.05 -7.18 4.52
C ALA A 567 19.69 -5.70 4.75
N LYS A 568 19.04 -5.09 3.76
CA LYS A 568 18.69 -3.67 3.76
C LYS A 568 17.23 -3.40 4.00
N GLY A 569 16.45 -4.45 4.20
CA GLY A 569 15.02 -4.33 4.43
C GLY A 569 14.44 -5.59 5.00
N TRP A 570 13.15 -5.56 5.20
CA TRP A 570 12.35 -6.72 5.57
C TRP A 570 12.14 -7.59 4.34
N SER A 571 12.56 -8.83 4.39
CA SER A 571 12.32 -9.84 3.36
C SER A 571 11.45 -10.98 3.89
N GLY A 572 11.02 -11.88 3.02
CA GLY A 572 10.17 -13.02 3.43
C GLY A 572 8.66 -12.73 3.36
N ALA A 573 8.24 -11.57 2.85
CA ALA A 573 6.85 -11.25 2.58
C ALA A 573 6.20 -12.20 1.54
N LEU A 574 4.90 -12.03 1.28
CA LEU A 574 4.22 -12.78 0.22
C LEU A 574 4.81 -12.49 -1.17
N PHE A 575 5.16 -11.24 -1.41
CA PHE A 575 5.81 -10.78 -2.63
C PHE A 575 7.19 -10.20 -2.31
N ALA A 576 8.17 -10.45 -3.16
CA ALA A 576 9.43 -9.75 -3.14
C ALA A 576 9.24 -8.27 -3.55
N ALA A 577 10.24 -7.42 -3.33
CA ALA A 577 10.16 -5.99 -3.67
C ALA A 577 9.87 -5.74 -5.17
N ASP A 578 10.32 -6.64 -6.04
CA ASP A 578 10.05 -6.67 -7.49
C ASP A 578 8.69 -7.31 -7.86
N MET A 579 7.85 -7.61 -6.87
CA MET A 579 6.53 -8.24 -7.02
C MET A 579 6.55 -9.70 -7.49
N GLU A 580 7.67 -10.39 -7.39
CA GLU A 580 7.67 -11.84 -7.60
C GLU A 580 6.92 -12.55 -6.47
N LYS A 581 5.97 -13.42 -6.85
CA LYS A 581 5.22 -14.24 -5.89
C LYS A 581 6.12 -15.28 -5.25
N ARG A 582 6.24 -15.25 -3.94
CA ARG A 582 6.84 -16.34 -3.19
C ARG A 582 5.89 -17.53 -3.01
N PRO A 583 6.38 -18.73 -2.73
CA PRO A 583 5.53 -19.88 -2.47
C PRO A 583 4.50 -19.68 -1.36
N ALA A 584 4.75 -18.78 -0.40
CA ALA A 584 3.76 -18.41 0.61
C ALA A 584 2.56 -17.66 0.01
N ALA A 585 2.77 -16.76 -0.98
CA ALA A 585 1.67 -16.09 -1.66
C ALA A 585 0.73 -17.08 -2.37
N TRP A 586 1.29 -18.11 -3.00
CA TRP A 586 0.51 -19.19 -3.62
C TRP A 586 -0.24 -20.03 -2.58
N GLN A 587 0.33 -20.21 -1.39
CA GLN A 587 -0.36 -20.87 -0.28
C GLN A 587 -1.59 -20.07 0.13
N TYR A 588 -1.45 -18.75 0.36
CA TYR A 588 -2.58 -17.89 0.71
C TYR A 588 -3.57 -17.76 -0.44
N GLN A 589 -3.13 -17.75 -1.70
CA GLN A 589 -4.03 -17.79 -2.85
C GLN A 589 -4.92 -19.03 -2.80
N SER A 590 -4.38 -20.19 -2.41
CA SER A 590 -5.18 -21.42 -2.27
C SER A 590 -6.24 -21.36 -1.17
N TYR A 591 -6.09 -20.48 -0.19
CA TYR A 591 -7.09 -20.26 0.87
C TYR A 591 -8.08 -19.14 0.53
N TRP A 592 -7.64 -18.15 -0.25
CA TRP A 592 -8.36 -16.91 -0.44
C TRP A 592 -9.17 -16.87 -1.74
N THR A 593 -8.88 -17.76 -2.69
CA THR A 593 -9.58 -17.83 -3.97
C THR A 593 -10.36 -19.14 -4.13
N GLU A 594 -11.40 -19.11 -4.95
CA GLU A 594 -12.23 -20.28 -5.27
C GLU A 594 -11.80 -20.96 -6.58
N GLU A 595 -11.09 -20.26 -7.47
CA GLU A 595 -10.57 -20.80 -8.71
C GLU A 595 -9.60 -21.94 -8.44
N PRO A 596 -9.82 -23.14 -9.07
CA PRO A 596 -8.94 -24.28 -8.86
C PRO A 596 -7.48 -23.96 -9.20
N MET A 597 -6.58 -24.22 -8.27
CA MET A 597 -5.17 -23.96 -8.45
C MET A 597 -4.28 -25.06 -7.86
N VAL A 598 -3.10 -25.19 -8.45
CA VAL A 598 -1.96 -25.94 -7.89
C VAL A 598 -0.71 -25.12 -8.04
N HIS A 599 0.16 -25.14 -7.04
CA HIS A 599 1.47 -24.52 -7.10
C HIS A 599 2.51 -25.40 -6.45
N PHE A 600 3.45 -25.85 -7.26
CA PHE A 600 4.58 -26.70 -6.84
C PHE A 600 5.75 -25.82 -6.43
N ALA A 601 6.32 -26.13 -5.27
CA ALA A 601 7.56 -25.55 -4.82
C ALA A 601 8.47 -26.61 -4.20
N VAL A 602 9.76 -26.43 -4.35
CA VAL A 602 10.79 -27.35 -3.88
C VAL A 602 11.78 -26.63 -2.97
N LEU A 603 12.23 -27.28 -1.90
CA LEU A 603 13.20 -26.71 -0.99
C LEU A 603 14.57 -26.59 -1.67
N ASP A 604 15.11 -25.38 -1.75
CA ASP A 604 16.46 -25.13 -2.23
C ASP A 604 17.42 -24.78 -1.08
N GLY A 605 18.04 -25.81 -0.54
CA GLY A 605 19.03 -25.64 0.55
C GLY A 605 20.34 -24.93 0.13
N SER A 606 20.51 -24.56 -1.15
CA SER A 606 21.69 -23.83 -1.62
C SER A 606 21.48 -22.30 -1.62
N LEU A 607 20.24 -21.84 -1.45
CA LEU A 607 19.98 -20.40 -1.33
C LEU A 607 20.50 -19.88 0.00
N PRO A 608 21.17 -18.74 0.00
CA PRO A 608 21.50 -18.07 1.24
C PRO A 608 20.22 -17.66 1.96
N ASP A 609 20.26 -17.67 3.28
CA ASP A 609 19.25 -17.04 4.10
C ASP A 609 19.01 -15.59 3.64
N GLU A 610 17.78 -15.21 3.41
CA GLU A 610 17.41 -13.85 2.97
C GLU A 610 17.47 -12.82 4.13
N GLY A 611 17.91 -13.24 5.31
CA GLY A 611 18.22 -12.37 6.44
C GLY A 611 16.99 -12.05 7.29
N VAL A 612 15.98 -12.87 7.21
CA VAL A 612 14.76 -12.73 7.98
C VAL A 612 14.86 -13.46 9.32
N LYS A 613 14.08 -13.02 10.26
CA LYS A 613 13.89 -13.69 11.56
C LYS A 613 13.23 -15.06 11.36
N GLU A 614 13.73 -16.06 12.05
CA GLU A 614 13.37 -17.48 11.94
C GLU A 614 11.86 -17.75 11.80
N HIS A 615 11.01 -17.01 12.47
CA HIS A 615 9.58 -17.28 12.52
C HIS A 615 8.70 -16.29 11.73
N TRP A 616 9.29 -15.22 11.17
CA TRP A 616 8.57 -14.31 10.28
C TRP A 616 8.66 -14.70 8.81
N ASP A 617 9.50 -15.66 8.48
CA ASP A 617 9.69 -16.14 7.11
C ASP A 617 9.02 -17.49 6.90
N SER A 618 9.01 -17.94 5.66
CA SER A 618 8.71 -19.31 5.28
C SER A 618 9.99 -20.04 4.91
N PRO A 619 10.03 -21.40 5.03
CA PRO A 619 11.17 -22.17 4.54
C PRO A 619 11.51 -21.83 3.09
N ALA A 620 12.79 -21.86 2.71
CA ALA A 620 13.34 -21.46 1.42
C ALA A 620 12.88 -22.37 0.26
N TYR A 621 11.59 -22.40 0.00
CA TYR A 621 11.01 -23.06 -1.15
C TYR A 621 11.09 -22.15 -2.39
N VAL A 622 11.35 -22.76 -3.56
CA VAL A 622 11.44 -22.09 -4.84
C VAL A 622 10.51 -22.75 -5.87
N THR A 623 10.15 -22.00 -6.89
CA THR A 623 9.21 -22.43 -7.93
C THR A 623 9.89 -22.98 -9.19
N HIS A 624 11.22 -23.16 -9.18
CA HIS A 624 11.99 -23.65 -10.33
C HIS A 624 12.43 -25.10 -10.14
N TRP A 625 12.81 -25.75 -11.23
CA TRP A 625 13.37 -27.12 -11.26
C TRP A 625 14.79 -27.11 -11.86
N GLU A 626 15.68 -26.25 -11.29
CA GLU A 626 17.02 -25.96 -11.80
C GLU A 626 18.08 -26.28 -10.73
N PHE A 627 18.58 -27.52 -10.69
CA PHE A 627 19.56 -28.00 -9.71
C PHE A 627 20.71 -28.78 -10.38
N PRO A 628 21.48 -28.18 -11.32
CA PRO A 628 22.45 -28.89 -12.14
C PRO A 628 23.61 -29.52 -11.37
N TRP A 629 23.86 -29.05 -10.14
CA TRP A 629 24.90 -29.62 -9.27
C TRP A 629 24.46 -30.86 -8.49
N LEU A 630 23.16 -31.18 -8.47
CA LEU A 630 22.66 -32.32 -7.75
C LEU A 630 22.77 -33.60 -8.58
N GLN A 631 23.23 -34.66 -7.94
CA GLN A 631 23.23 -35.98 -8.53
C GLN A 631 22.54 -36.95 -7.58
N ARG A 632 21.51 -37.65 -8.06
CA ARG A 632 20.77 -38.65 -7.29
C ARG A 632 20.18 -38.08 -5.97
N ALA A 633 19.88 -36.80 -5.94
CA ALA A 633 19.29 -36.14 -4.78
C ALA A 633 17.78 -36.40 -4.72
N VAL A 634 17.26 -36.30 -3.53
CA VAL A 634 15.81 -36.31 -3.26
C VAL A 634 15.49 -34.96 -2.61
N LEU A 635 14.58 -34.21 -3.22
CA LEU A 635 14.23 -32.88 -2.79
C LEU A 635 12.87 -32.87 -2.09
N PRO A 636 12.78 -32.22 -0.93
CA PRO A 636 11.50 -31.95 -0.30
C PRO A 636 10.68 -31.00 -1.19
N TYR A 637 9.41 -31.31 -1.37
CA TYR A 637 8.49 -30.41 -2.06
C TYR A 637 7.26 -30.09 -1.23
N ARG A 638 6.59 -29.00 -1.58
CA ARG A 638 5.23 -28.68 -1.14
C ARG A 638 4.38 -28.24 -2.32
N ILE A 639 3.08 -28.50 -2.26
CA ILE A 639 2.10 -28.05 -3.24
C ILE A 639 1.00 -27.34 -2.49
N ALA A 640 0.81 -26.06 -2.83
CA ALA A 640 -0.35 -25.28 -2.39
C ALA A 640 -1.50 -25.54 -3.38
N THR A 641 -2.70 -25.82 -2.87
CA THR A 641 -3.85 -26.11 -3.71
C THR A 641 -5.17 -26.02 -2.94
N ASN A 642 -6.23 -25.66 -3.64
CA ASN A 642 -7.62 -25.73 -3.18
C ASN A 642 -8.40 -26.89 -3.85
N CYS A 643 -7.71 -27.78 -4.57
CA CYS A 643 -8.28 -28.97 -5.17
C CYS A 643 -8.46 -30.13 -4.15
N GLU A 644 -9.33 -31.09 -4.45
CA GLU A 644 -9.53 -32.27 -3.59
C GLU A 644 -8.32 -33.19 -3.56
N ARG A 645 -7.65 -33.35 -4.71
CA ARG A 645 -6.48 -34.20 -4.91
C ARG A 645 -5.47 -33.57 -5.84
N VAL A 646 -4.22 -33.99 -5.71
CA VAL A 646 -3.15 -33.66 -6.65
C VAL A 646 -2.49 -34.95 -7.15
N ARG A 647 -2.02 -34.85 -8.39
CA ARG A 647 -1.26 -35.91 -9.08
C ARG A 647 0.04 -35.25 -9.56
N ILE A 648 1.18 -35.94 -9.36
CA ILE A 648 2.47 -35.48 -9.82
C ILE A 648 2.99 -36.46 -10.86
N ILE A 649 3.54 -35.91 -11.96
CA ILE A 649 4.16 -36.69 -13.03
C ILE A 649 5.52 -36.07 -13.32
N LEU A 650 6.58 -36.84 -13.24
CA LEU A 650 7.92 -36.47 -13.72
C LEU A 650 8.04 -36.86 -15.20
N ASN A 651 8.58 -35.94 -16.01
CA ASN A 651 8.84 -36.18 -17.44
C ASN A 651 7.63 -36.68 -18.23
N GLU A 652 6.46 -36.09 -18.01
CA GLU A 652 5.22 -36.45 -18.72
C GLU A 652 5.45 -36.48 -20.23
N GLY A 653 5.13 -37.63 -20.87
CA GLY A 653 5.26 -37.83 -22.31
C GLY A 653 6.70 -37.78 -22.87
N ARG A 654 7.74 -37.73 -22.02
CA ARG A 654 9.14 -37.74 -22.48
C ARG A 654 9.69 -39.15 -22.62
N PHE A 655 10.57 -39.33 -23.62
CA PHE A 655 11.27 -40.57 -23.94
C PHE A 655 12.76 -40.36 -23.92
N ALA A 656 13.49 -41.41 -23.61
CA ALA A 656 14.96 -41.42 -23.76
C ALA A 656 15.37 -41.18 -25.21
N GLU A 657 16.68 -40.92 -25.46
CA GLU A 657 17.21 -40.66 -26.79
C GLU A 657 16.93 -41.80 -27.81
N ASP A 658 16.68 -43.02 -27.31
CA ASP A 658 16.28 -44.16 -28.15
C ASP A 658 14.86 -44.04 -28.71
N GLY A 659 14.09 -43.02 -28.29
CA GLY A 659 12.70 -42.76 -28.67
C GLY A 659 11.68 -43.80 -28.26
N LYS A 660 12.08 -44.80 -27.42
CA LYS A 660 11.23 -45.96 -27.03
C LYS A 660 11.11 -46.07 -25.52
N THR A 661 12.12 -45.71 -24.77
CA THR A 661 12.10 -45.81 -23.31
C THR A 661 11.41 -44.60 -22.70
N SER A 662 10.23 -44.82 -22.09
CA SER A 662 9.53 -43.71 -21.37
C SER A 662 10.31 -43.31 -20.13
N LEU A 663 10.51 -42.00 -19.97
CA LEU A 663 11.08 -41.39 -18.78
C LEU A 663 10.00 -40.95 -17.78
N GLU A 664 8.74 -41.10 -18.16
CA GLU A 664 7.59 -40.71 -17.34
C GLU A 664 7.51 -41.54 -16.07
N LYS A 665 7.28 -40.88 -14.94
CA LYS A 665 6.99 -41.47 -13.65
C LYS A 665 5.83 -40.73 -12.98
N GLU A 666 4.79 -41.46 -12.66
CA GLU A 666 3.64 -40.97 -11.94
C GLU A 666 3.74 -41.28 -10.45
N TYR A 667 3.36 -40.30 -9.66
CA TYR A 667 3.19 -40.42 -8.22
C TYR A 667 1.73 -40.12 -7.84
N SER A 668 1.04 -41.09 -7.26
CA SER A 668 -0.29 -40.91 -6.71
C SER A 668 -0.17 -40.33 -5.30
N LEU A 669 -0.89 -39.24 -5.06
CA LEU A 669 -0.91 -38.57 -3.76
C LEU A 669 -2.23 -38.81 -3.04
N ARG A 670 -2.19 -38.66 -1.73
CA ARG A 670 -3.36 -38.72 -0.86
C ARG A 670 -4.27 -37.52 -1.08
N PRO A 671 -5.53 -37.59 -0.63
CA PRO A 671 -6.41 -36.43 -0.61
C PRO A 671 -5.79 -35.25 0.14
N VAL A 672 -5.94 -34.05 -0.40
CA VAL A 672 -5.32 -32.82 0.16
C VAL A 672 -5.74 -32.60 1.61
N LYS A 673 -6.98 -32.89 1.96
CA LYS A 673 -7.50 -32.78 3.34
C LYS A 673 -6.76 -33.61 4.40
N GLU A 674 -5.91 -34.56 3.98
CA GLU A 674 -5.08 -35.35 4.91
C GLU A 674 -3.77 -34.64 5.30
N TYR A 675 -3.46 -33.50 4.68
CA TYR A 675 -2.26 -32.74 4.95
C TYR A 675 -2.57 -31.53 5.80
N PRO A 676 -1.76 -31.25 6.85
CA PRO A 676 -1.90 -30.02 7.62
C PRO A 676 -1.84 -28.78 6.72
N ASN A 677 -2.63 -27.77 7.04
CA ASN A 677 -2.76 -26.52 6.27
C ASN A 677 -3.15 -26.71 4.78
N GLY A 678 -3.64 -27.90 4.38
CA GLY A 678 -3.90 -28.18 2.97
C GLY A 678 -2.65 -28.20 2.08
N LEU A 679 -1.46 -28.20 2.66
CA LEU A 679 -0.17 -28.24 1.95
C LEU A 679 0.26 -29.69 1.73
N VAL A 680 0.23 -30.12 0.49
CA VAL A 680 0.71 -31.44 0.13
C VAL A 680 2.23 -31.46 0.17
N LYS A 681 2.81 -32.27 1.06
CA LYS A 681 4.26 -32.38 1.27
C LYS A 681 4.76 -33.76 0.89
N GLY A 682 5.98 -33.84 0.36
CA GLY A 682 6.62 -35.09 0.01
C GLY A 682 8.05 -34.90 -0.48
N TYR A 683 8.58 -35.93 -1.12
CA TYR A 683 9.94 -35.96 -1.65
C TYR A 683 9.91 -36.43 -3.09
N LEU A 684 10.65 -35.77 -3.98
CA LEU A 684 10.84 -36.17 -5.37
C LEU A 684 12.32 -36.39 -5.68
N PRO A 685 12.67 -37.44 -6.43
CA PRO A 685 14.02 -37.56 -6.96
C PRO A 685 14.24 -36.47 -8.00
N TRP A 686 15.32 -35.71 -7.83
CA TRP A 686 15.68 -34.74 -8.84
C TRP A 686 16.26 -35.41 -10.08
N MET A 687 15.77 -35.01 -11.22
CA MET A 687 16.28 -35.31 -12.55
C MET A 687 15.92 -34.17 -13.51
N PRO A 688 16.78 -33.81 -14.46
CA PRO A 688 16.43 -32.82 -15.48
C PRO A 688 15.16 -33.23 -16.23
N GLY A 689 14.35 -32.26 -16.60
CA GLY A 689 13.12 -32.45 -17.33
C GLY A 689 11.95 -31.67 -16.76
N THR A 690 10.77 -32.28 -16.68
CA THR A 690 9.56 -31.59 -16.25
C THR A 690 8.97 -32.21 -14.98
N VAL A 691 8.39 -31.33 -14.15
CA VAL A 691 7.48 -31.70 -13.07
C VAL A 691 6.11 -31.17 -13.44
N THR A 692 5.17 -32.07 -13.72
CA THR A 692 3.78 -31.72 -13.95
C THR A 692 2.97 -32.00 -12.70
N VAL A 693 2.27 -31.00 -12.19
CA VAL A 693 1.32 -31.13 -11.07
C VAL A 693 -0.09 -30.86 -11.57
N ILE A 694 -0.98 -31.76 -11.29
CA ILE A 694 -2.36 -31.73 -11.76
C ILE A 694 -3.30 -31.67 -10.55
N GLY A 695 -4.15 -30.64 -10.50
CA GLY A 695 -5.25 -30.51 -9.54
C GLY A 695 -6.48 -31.23 -10.04
N MET A 696 -7.12 -31.96 -9.14
CA MET A 696 -8.27 -32.82 -9.48
C MET A 696 -9.44 -32.60 -8.52
N ASN A 697 -10.64 -32.39 -9.07
CA ASN A 697 -11.92 -32.36 -8.35
C ASN A 697 -12.91 -33.34 -8.97
N GLY A 698 -13.60 -34.11 -8.15
CA GLY A 698 -14.54 -35.14 -8.62
C GLY A 698 -13.89 -36.16 -9.57
N GLY A 699 -12.58 -36.40 -9.42
CA GLY A 699 -11.84 -37.34 -10.27
C GLY A 699 -11.44 -36.78 -11.65
N LYS A 700 -11.70 -35.53 -11.94
CA LYS A 700 -11.33 -34.83 -13.19
C LYS A 700 -10.22 -33.82 -12.94
N GLU A 701 -9.35 -33.65 -13.94
CA GLU A 701 -8.39 -32.56 -13.97
C GLU A 701 -9.14 -31.22 -14.07
N VAL A 702 -8.78 -30.23 -13.21
CA VAL A 702 -9.36 -28.90 -13.18
C VAL A 702 -8.30 -27.81 -13.37
N CYS A 703 -7.05 -28.10 -13.04
CA CYS A 703 -5.91 -27.20 -13.29
C CYS A 703 -4.60 -27.98 -13.35
N ARG A 704 -3.57 -27.37 -13.92
CA ARG A 704 -2.20 -27.94 -13.94
C ARG A 704 -1.14 -26.87 -13.92
N GLN A 705 0.03 -27.26 -13.40
CA GLN A 705 1.26 -26.53 -13.50
C GLN A 705 2.35 -27.44 -14.06
N VAL A 706 3.19 -26.89 -14.94
CA VAL A 706 4.40 -27.56 -15.43
C VAL A 706 5.61 -26.71 -15.05
N VAL A 707 6.58 -27.32 -14.38
CA VAL A 707 7.85 -26.68 -14.03
C VAL A 707 8.94 -27.46 -14.79
N GLU A 708 9.78 -26.71 -15.52
CA GLU A 708 10.77 -27.32 -16.43
C GLU A 708 12.18 -26.92 -16.00
N THR A 709 13.13 -27.83 -16.21
CA THR A 709 14.55 -27.52 -16.10
C THR A 709 14.99 -26.70 -17.30
N PRO A 710 15.41 -25.45 -17.11
CA PRO A 710 15.84 -24.60 -18.23
C PRO A 710 17.19 -25.05 -18.79
N GLY A 711 17.44 -24.65 -20.05
CA GLY A 711 18.75 -24.64 -20.66
C GLY A 711 19.59 -23.46 -20.17
N ILE A 712 20.65 -23.14 -20.96
CA ILE A 712 21.43 -21.90 -20.71
C ILE A 712 20.67 -20.67 -21.17
N ALA A 713 20.79 -19.57 -20.44
CA ALA A 713 20.22 -18.29 -20.85
C ALA A 713 20.84 -17.81 -22.17
N VAL A 714 19.99 -17.50 -23.14
CA VAL A 714 20.42 -17.04 -24.46
C VAL A 714 19.81 -15.71 -24.88
N ARG A 715 18.77 -15.28 -24.18
CA ARG A 715 18.09 -14.00 -24.45
C ARG A 715 17.50 -13.39 -23.20
N LEU A 716 17.34 -12.07 -23.26
CA LEU A 716 16.49 -11.34 -22.33
C LEU A 716 15.08 -11.22 -22.92
N ALA A 717 14.07 -11.05 -22.07
CA ALA A 717 12.72 -10.70 -22.49
C ALA A 717 12.07 -9.79 -21.44
N PHE A 718 11.41 -8.73 -21.87
CA PHE A 718 10.53 -7.96 -21.00
C PHE A 718 9.21 -8.74 -20.77
N GLU A 719 8.62 -8.62 -19.59
CA GLU A 719 7.31 -9.22 -19.30
C GLU A 719 6.23 -8.67 -20.23
N GLN A 720 6.36 -7.41 -20.61
CA GLN A 720 5.52 -6.75 -21.61
C GLN A 720 6.41 -6.07 -22.65
N GLU A 721 6.37 -6.55 -23.88
CA GLU A 721 7.19 -6.02 -24.98
C GLU A 721 6.57 -4.77 -25.63
N GLU A 722 5.25 -4.62 -25.52
CA GLU A 722 4.51 -3.46 -26.00
C GLU A 722 3.55 -2.98 -24.91
N GLN A 723 3.51 -1.67 -24.70
CA GLN A 723 2.63 -1.03 -23.70
C GLN A 723 2.06 0.26 -24.29
N GLU A 724 0.86 0.60 -23.85
CA GLU A 724 0.23 1.89 -24.14
C GLU A 724 -0.14 2.55 -22.83
N ILE A 725 0.28 3.78 -22.63
CA ILE A 725 -0.04 4.57 -21.45
C ILE A 725 -0.60 5.94 -21.86
N THR A 726 -1.50 6.47 -21.04
CA THR A 726 -2.00 7.83 -21.18
C THR A 726 -1.44 8.67 -20.06
N LEU A 727 -0.80 9.79 -20.40
CA LEU A 727 -0.29 10.69 -19.37
C LEU A 727 -1.45 11.38 -18.65
N PRO A 728 -1.39 11.49 -17.31
CA PRO A 728 -2.37 12.25 -16.57
C PRO A 728 -2.38 13.71 -17.05
N ARG A 729 -3.56 14.23 -17.37
CA ARG A 729 -3.74 15.63 -17.74
C ARG A 729 -4.03 16.44 -16.48
N ALA A 730 -3.50 17.66 -16.42
CA ALA A 730 -3.93 18.58 -15.39
C ALA A 730 -5.34 19.09 -15.72
N ASP A 731 -6.21 19.19 -14.71
CA ASP A 731 -7.63 19.54 -14.83
C ASP A 731 -7.94 21.00 -15.25
N THR A 732 -7.01 21.72 -15.89
CA THR A 732 -7.23 23.14 -16.23
C THR A 732 -6.93 23.47 -17.70
N ASP A 733 -7.80 24.31 -18.30
CA ASP A 733 -7.74 24.81 -19.68
C ASP A 733 -6.65 25.87 -19.95
N ARG A 734 -5.53 25.91 -19.21
CA ARG A 734 -4.48 26.93 -19.38
C ARG A 734 -3.19 26.39 -19.96
N GLU A 735 -2.41 27.26 -20.61
CA GLU A 735 -1.13 26.98 -21.29
C GLU A 735 -0.04 26.31 -20.41
N GLU A 736 -0.22 26.24 -19.09
CA GLU A 736 0.64 25.47 -18.17
C GLU A 736 0.26 23.99 -18.05
N ASN A 737 -0.65 23.52 -18.88
CA ASN A 737 -1.16 22.13 -18.93
C ASN A 737 -0.12 21.16 -19.55
N GLN A 738 1.07 21.12 -18.97
CA GLN A 738 2.02 20.08 -19.33
C GLN A 738 1.52 18.75 -18.75
N PRO A 739 1.58 17.66 -19.54
CA PRO A 739 1.22 16.34 -19.02
C PRO A 739 2.07 16.02 -17.79
N GLN A 740 1.42 15.44 -16.78
CA GLN A 740 2.13 15.06 -15.57
C GLN A 740 3.06 13.87 -15.85
N PRO A 741 4.28 13.85 -15.32
CA PRO A 741 5.18 12.74 -15.50
C PRO A 741 4.60 11.43 -14.92
N TYR A 742 4.78 10.35 -15.66
CA TYR A 742 4.29 9.02 -15.30
C TYR A 742 5.46 8.13 -14.86
N ARG A 743 5.32 7.39 -13.76
CA ARG A 743 6.33 6.46 -13.27
C ARG A 743 5.90 5.03 -13.50
N MET A 744 6.83 4.20 -13.97
CA MET A 744 6.58 2.78 -14.20
C MET A 744 7.83 1.93 -13.98
N LEU A 745 7.62 0.65 -13.68
CA LEU A 745 8.65 -0.38 -13.66
C LEU A 745 8.53 -1.26 -14.90
N CYS A 746 9.67 -1.53 -15.57
CA CYS A 746 9.77 -2.46 -16.67
C CYS A 746 10.61 -3.65 -16.23
N LYS A 747 10.01 -4.84 -16.20
CA LYS A 747 10.64 -6.07 -15.70
C LYS A 747 11.23 -6.88 -16.83
N VAL A 748 12.48 -7.33 -16.67
CA VAL A 748 13.18 -8.17 -17.64
C VAL A 748 13.59 -9.50 -17.01
N ARG A 749 13.52 -10.59 -17.80
CA ARG A 749 13.93 -11.93 -17.39
C ARG A 749 14.93 -12.53 -18.39
N ALA A 750 15.82 -13.37 -17.87
CA ALA A 750 16.68 -14.22 -18.68
C ALA A 750 15.94 -15.51 -19.06
N LEU A 751 15.96 -15.83 -20.35
CA LEU A 751 15.30 -17.01 -20.91
C LEU A 751 16.28 -17.86 -21.69
N ASP A 752 16.05 -19.17 -21.70
CA ASP A 752 16.74 -20.13 -22.57
C ASP A 752 16.18 -20.10 -24.01
N ALA A 753 16.63 -21.04 -24.86
CA ALA A 753 16.24 -21.12 -26.24
C ALA A 753 14.77 -21.51 -26.43
N GLU A 754 14.20 -22.25 -25.51
CA GLU A 754 12.81 -22.72 -25.47
C GLU A 754 11.86 -21.70 -24.83
N GLY A 755 12.41 -20.64 -24.18
CA GLY A 755 11.65 -19.59 -23.50
C GLY A 755 11.41 -19.88 -22.01
N CYS A 756 12.08 -20.86 -21.45
CA CYS A 756 12.01 -21.15 -20.02
C CYS A 756 12.84 -20.13 -19.22
N PRO A 757 12.31 -19.56 -18.13
CA PRO A 757 13.09 -18.68 -17.26
C PRO A 757 14.29 -19.40 -16.63
N VAL A 758 15.45 -18.74 -16.69
CA VAL A 758 16.71 -19.25 -16.10
C VAL A 758 16.93 -18.56 -14.77
N PHE A 759 16.48 -19.21 -13.71
CA PHE A 759 16.46 -18.63 -12.36
C PHE A 759 17.85 -18.28 -11.82
N ARG A 760 18.89 -19.04 -12.21
CA ARG A 760 20.24 -18.85 -11.69
C ARG A 760 21.12 -17.92 -12.53
N GLU A 761 20.57 -17.35 -13.58
CA GLU A 761 21.31 -16.37 -14.37
C GLU A 761 21.56 -15.09 -13.55
N SER A 762 22.80 -14.63 -13.55
CA SER A 762 23.25 -13.46 -12.78
C SER A 762 24.07 -12.47 -13.63
N ALA A 763 23.96 -12.52 -14.95
CA ALA A 763 24.66 -11.59 -15.84
C ALA A 763 24.24 -10.15 -15.53
N LYS A 764 25.15 -9.20 -15.70
CA LYS A 764 24.87 -7.78 -15.57
C LYS A 764 24.04 -7.30 -16.77
N VAL A 765 22.89 -6.70 -16.47
CA VAL A 765 21.99 -6.08 -17.44
C VAL A 765 22.20 -4.58 -17.43
N THR A 766 22.27 -3.97 -18.61
CA THR A 766 22.31 -2.51 -18.81
C THR A 766 21.06 -2.07 -19.57
N PHE A 767 20.42 -1.03 -19.09
CA PHE A 767 19.21 -0.48 -19.68
C PHE A 767 19.51 0.83 -20.42
N VAL A 768 18.93 0.98 -21.61
CA VAL A 768 19.04 2.19 -22.42
C VAL A 768 17.64 2.63 -22.81
N VAL A 769 17.31 3.89 -22.53
CA VAL A 769 16.02 4.50 -22.86
C VAL A 769 16.18 5.52 -23.99
N GLU A 770 15.25 5.50 -24.94
CA GLU A 770 15.14 6.43 -26.07
C GLU A 770 13.72 7.02 -26.10
N GLY A 771 13.57 8.31 -26.40
CA GLY A 771 12.28 9.00 -26.44
C GLY A 771 12.02 9.90 -25.24
N PRO A 772 10.76 10.35 -25.02
CA PRO A 772 10.41 11.30 -23.96
C PRO A 772 10.32 10.62 -22.57
N ALA A 773 11.40 9.99 -22.15
CA ALA A 773 11.53 9.32 -20.86
C ALA A 773 12.94 9.39 -20.31
N ARG A 774 13.09 9.21 -19.01
CA ARG A 774 14.38 9.07 -18.31
C ARG A 774 14.37 7.79 -17.49
N LEU A 775 15.50 7.10 -17.47
CA LEU A 775 15.77 6.05 -16.49
C LEU A 775 16.00 6.73 -15.14
N ILE A 776 15.26 6.32 -14.13
CA ILE A 776 15.36 6.84 -12.76
C ILE A 776 16.30 5.95 -11.94
N GLY A 777 16.26 4.65 -12.19
CA GLY A 777 17.07 3.69 -11.48
C GLY A 777 16.78 2.27 -11.91
N VAL A 778 17.41 1.32 -11.23
CA VAL A 778 17.31 -0.12 -11.47
C VAL A 778 17.15 -0.86 -10.15
N ASP A 779 16.53 -2.04 -10.20
CA ASP A 779 16.40 -2.93 -9.04
C ASP A 779 16.39 -4.39 -9.54
N ASN A 780 16.59 -5.34 -8.65
CA ASN A 780 16.52 -6.76 -8.96
C ASN A 780 15.82 -7.58 -7.84
N GLY A 781 15.33 -6.91 -6.81
CA GLY A 781 14.70 -7.54 -5.66
C GLY A 781 15.66 -8.23 -4.68
N ASP A 782 16.99 -8.09 -4.86
CA ASP A 782 17.98 -8.62 -3.91
C ASP A 782 18.17 -7.68 -2.72
N ILE A 783 17.46 -7.95 -1.65
CA ILE A 783 17.54 -7.16 -0.41
C ILE A 783 18.95 -7.13 0.20
N LYS A 784 19.85 -8.04 -0.18
CA LYS A 784 21.25 -8.11 0.25
C LYS A 784 22.22 -7.55 -0.78
N GLY A 785 21.77 -7.29 -2.00
CA GLY A 785 22.57 -6.72 -3.07
C GLY A 785 23.26 -5.41 -2.65
N ALA A 786 24.52 -5.20 -3.07
CA ALA A 786 25.29 -4.01 -2.72
C ALA A 786 25.31 -2.96 -3.85
N GLU A 787 24.64 -3.23 -4.96
CA GLU A 787 24.61 -2.35 -6.12
C GLU A 787 23.70 -1.15 -5.87
N ALA A 788 24.15 0.02 -6.33
CA ALA A 788 23.36 1.25 -6.22
C ALA A 788 22.10 1.16 -7.10
N LEU A 789 20.99 1.71 -6.62
CA LEU A 789 19.72 1.67 -7.31
C LEU A 789 19.54 2.81 -8.33
N ASP A 790 20.36 3.86 -8.26
CA ASP A 790 20.31 5.05 -9.13
C ASP A 790 21.10 4.90 -10.45
N GLY A 791 21.59 3.68 -10.74
CA GLY A 791 22.37 3.37 -11.94
C GLY A 791 21.52 3.07 -13.17
N ASP A 792 22.23 2.69 -14.26
CA ASP A 792 21.65 2.19 -15.51
C ASP A 792 21.84 0.67 -15.70
N SER A 793 22.50 0.02 -14.75
CA SER A 793 22.85 -1.39 -14.87
C SER A 793 22.91 -2.08 -13.52
N ILE A 794 22.44 -3.32 -13.48
CA ILE A 794 22.40 -4.15 -12.29
C ILE A 794 22.58 -5.63 -12.67
N HIS A 795 23.08 -6.47 -11.77
CA HIS A 795 23.10 -7.91 -11.99
C HIS A 795 21.69 -8.50 -11.88
N LEU A 796 21.41 -9.49 -12.70
CA LEU A 796 20.20 -10.29 -12.53
C LEU A 796 20.25 -11.01 -11.17
N TYR A 797 19.17 -10.94 -10.43
CA TYR A 797 18.92 -11.73 -9.24
C TYR A 797 17.76 -12.69 -9.50
N ARG A 798 18.02 -13.97 -9.32
CA ARG A 798 17.04 -15.00 -9.68
C ARG A 798 16.58 -14.88 -11.14
N GLY A 799 17.51 -14.50 -12.05
CA GLY A 799 17.24 -14.34 -13.47
C GLY A 799 16.44 -13.10 -13.86
N ARG A 800 16.31 -12.08 -12.98
CA ARG A 800 15.44 -10.91 -13.17
C ARG A 800 16.12 -9.61 -12.81
N ALA A 801 15.65 -8.53 -13.42
CA ALA A 801 15.95 -7.15 -13.06
C ALA A 801 14.83 -6.22 -13.55
N ASP A 802 14.74 -5.05 -12.93
CA ASP A 802 13.75 -4.02 -13.20
C ASP A 802 14.41 -2.71 -13.57
N ALA A 803 13.78 -1.96 -14.48
CA ALA A 803 14.13 -0.58 -14.81
C ALA A 803 13.00 0.37 -14.44
N GLY A 804 13.29 1.37 -13.63
CA GLY A 804 12.36 2.44 -13.24
C GLY A 804 12.42 3.59 -14.23
N LEU A 805 11.30 3.90 -14.88
CA LEU A 805 11.17 4.97 -15.85
C LEU A 805 10.36 6.15 -15.31
N LEU A 806 10.77 7.36 -15.68
CA LEU A 806 9.96 8.57 -15.62
C LEU A 806 9.65 9.02 -17.05
N ILE A 807 8.42 8.85 -17.47
CA ILE A 807 7.89 9.30 -18.74
C ILE A 807 7.53 10.79 -18.61
N THR A 808 8.04 11.64 -19.52
CA THR A 808 7.94 13.10 -19.39
C THR A 808 7.13 13.77 -20.50
N GLY A 809 6.65 13.04 -21.49
CA GLY A 809 5.91 13.59 -22.60
C GLY A 809 5.31 12.54 -23.51
N CYS A 810 4.37 12.95 -24.38
CA CYS A 810 3.75 12.09 -25.37
C CYS A 810 4.72 11.67 -26.46
N GLY A 811 4.51 10.48 -27.05
CA GLY A 811 5.33 9.94 -28.11
C GLY A 811 5.66 8.46 -27.93
N ARG A 812 6.72 8.01 -28.57
CA ARG A 812 7.20 6.62 -28.42
C ARG A 812 8.43 6.59 -27.55
N VAL A 813 8.41 5.75 -26.53
CA VAL A 813 9.55 5.41 -25.70
C VAL A 813 9.98 4.01 -26.05
N LYS A 814 11.28 3.82 -26.18
CA LYS A 814 11.90 2.51 -26.38
C LYS A 814 12.90 2.24 -25.26
N LEU A 815 12.65 1.20 -24.52
CA LEU A 815 13.58 0.68 -23.52
C LEU A 815 14.26 -0.56 -24.06
N THR A 816 15.61 -0.61 -24.00
CA THR A 816 16.39 -1.76 -24.43
C THR A 816 17.23 -2.28 -23.27
N ALA A 817 17.18 -3.59 -23.02
CA ALA A 817 17.99 -4.28 -22.03
C ALA A 817 19.07 -5.11 -22.72
N TYR A 818 20.32 -4.98 -22.28
CA TYR A 818 21.48 -5.67 -22.81
C TYR A 818 22.16 -6.49 -21.72
N ALA A 819 22.55 -7.73 -22.04
CA ALA A 819 23.43 -8.54 -21.21
C ALA A 819 24.46 -9.27 -22.08
N ALA A 820 25.67 -9.47 -21.56
CA ALA A 820 26.72 -10.16 -22.29
C ALA A 820 26.33 -11.62 -22.59
N GLY A 821 26.48 -12.03 -23.84
CA GLY A 821 26.18 -13.40 -24.28
C GLY A 821 24.69 -13.70 -24.53
N MET A 822 23.80 -12.73 -24.38
CA MET A 822 22.38 -12.88 -24.60
C MET A 822 21.87 -11.95 -25.70
N GLN A 823 20.79 -12.35 -26.37
CA GLN A 823 20.07 -11.48 -27.26
C GLN A 823 19.38 -10.38 -26.42
N PRO A 824 19.47 -9.10 -26.83
CA PRO A 824 18.84 -8.00 -26.10
C PRO A 824 17.31 -8.06 -26.20
N ALA A 825 16.65 -7.53 -25.19
CA ALA A 825 15.20 -7.32 -25.17
C ALA A 825 14.84 -5.85 -25.46
N GLN A 826 13.66 -5.62 -26.03
CA GLN A 826 13.09 -4.29 -26.24
C GLN A 826 11.67 -4.23 -25.75
N CYS A 827 11.34 -3.14 -25.08
CA CYS A 827 9.98 -2.76 -24.70
C CYS A 827 9.64 -1.45 -25.41
N MET A 828 8.51 -1.43 -26.12
CA MET A 828 7.99 -0.27 -26.83
C MET A 828 6.78 0.30 -26.08
N ILE A 829 6.85 1.56 -25.68
CA ILE A 829 5.78 2.22 -24.93
C ILE A 829 5.21 3.35 -25.79
N ALA A 830 3.96 3.23 -26.15
CA ALA A 830 3.20 4.30 -26.79
C ALA A 830 2.63 5.22 -25.70
N VAL A 831 2.99 6.50 -25.73
CA VAL A 831 2.55 7.50 -24.74
C VAL A 831 1.58 8.47 -25.41
N LEU A 832 0.33 8.46 -24.97
CA LEU A 832 -0.79 9.24 -25.48
C LEU A 832 -1.03 10.53 -24.68
#